data_c782a4ae0f52233f5d4480822624d353
#
_entry.id   c782a4ae0f52233f5d4480822624d353
#
_cell.length_a   1.000
_cell.length_b   1.000
_cell.length_c   1.000
_cell.angle_alpha   90.00
_cell.angle_beta   90.00
_cell.angle_gamma   90.00
#
_symmetry.space_group_name_H-M   'P 1'
#
loop_
_entity.id
_entity.type
_entity.pdbx_description
1 polymer ?
#
loop_
_entity_poly.entity_id
_entity_poly.type
_entity_poly.pdbx_seq_one_letter_code
_entity_poly.pdbx_strand_id
1 'polypeptide(L)'
;MNINYSIRLLTFCFVWLFAIGSTKAEVVMESLPSRTEVVTIMNHVNKTWQQRNPRHGNHFWNRAVYHVGNMAAYDVAKEQQYLDYSTAWAEHNYWWGATSNDTTEWSSSYGEGGKYVLFGDNQICFQIYADLYNYDPNHDARKIERSLGVMNYEINTDYNEYIWWVDGMFMVMPTMVKLYNITGNKQYLEKMHDYWLYAHQLMYDSDENLYYRDSKYIYPKHTTINGLKDFWARGDGWAFATFARILDEMPADAPYTDEYTKYFRLMAKALKDCQQKDGYWTRSLLDPTHAPGRETSGTALNAYAYATGIRLGIISEADYGETLQKAWQYLSHIAYQTNGTVGYIQPIGEKADPNQTLSASSYYDFGVGAFLMAASAVSKIAPDTPYTEPLRITGASINNSHEIAIEFNVEPNNSEATNAANYAFDGTAIAATDISVYNNLAIISLADSIDYGIHTIEVKGIRTAQGGELVGEQTFKTIRTVDLDKPQTSFLVTAIGSQEGNPYTNVGDGDLNTRWSQEGWGQWICFDMTEAKDVYAVDMAFYNGDKRQFYFNIETSVDSISWQTVAENMVSSGMTTELERFAFTPVEARFVRIVCNGNSQNYWNSPTEIRIRYSSPTSIENLARPAYSSSSAAYDLQGRSLNNCKSEAKHGIVIINGKKIIVRK
;
A
#
# COMPACT_ATOMS: atom_id res chain seq x y z
N MET A 1 43.11 1.90 91.18
CA MET A 1 43.44 2.85 90.11
C MET A 1 42.50 2.50 88.99
N ASN A 2 41.31 3.17 88.92
CA ASN A 2 40.27 2.89 87.90
C ASN A 2 40.39 3.91 86.78
N ILE A 3 40.55 3.44 85.62
CA ILE A 3 40.52 4.29 84.40
C ILE A 3 39.21 3.97 83.64
N ASN A 4 38.28 4.96 83.69
CA ASN A 4 37.04 4.93 82.93
C ASN A 4 37.32 5.31 81.43
N TYR A 5 37.00 4.42 80.49
CA TYR A 5 36.89 4.75 79.09
C TYR A 5 35.45 5.10 78.72
N SER A 6 35.19 6.36 78.39
CA SER A 6 33.95 6.79 77.81
C SER A 6 33.96 6.57 76.33
N ILE A 7 33.11 5.67 75.84
CA ILE A 7 32.85 5.48 74.38
C ILE A 7 31.83 6.52 73.93
N ARG A 8 32.25 7.45 73.06
CA ARG A 8 31.32 8.33 72.36
C ARG A 8 30.80 7.60 71.11
N LEU A 9 29.50 7.27 71.10
CA LEU A 9 28.78 6.81 69.94
C LEU A 9 28.55 8.00 68.98
N LEU A 10 29.19 8.01 67.82
CA LEU A 10 28.88 8.88 66.73
C LEU A 10 27.73 8.26 65.93
N THR A 11 26.53 8.85 66.05
CA THR A 11 25.37 8.49 65.23
C THR A 11 25.50 9.16 63.87
N PHE A 12 25.84 8.39 62.84
CA PHE A 12 25.77 8.85 61.44
C PHE A 12 24.29 8.80 60.98
N CYS A 13 23.64 9.94 60.88
CA CYS A 13 22.37 10.07 60.18
C CYS A 13 22.65 10.00 58.67
N PHE A 14 22.35 8.85 58.04
CA PHE A 14 22.22 8.76 56.57
C PHE A 14 20.92 9.45 56.18
N VAL A 15 21.04 10.66 55.62
CA VAL A 15 19.93 11.30 54.92
C VAL A 15 19.86 10.67 53.53
N TRP A 16 18.88 9.79 53.36
CA TRP A 16 18.49 9.33 52.03
C TRP A 16 17.77 10.51 51.31
N LEU A 17 18.48 11.21 50.44
CA LEU A 17 17.82 12.05 49.43
C LEU A 17 17.11 11.09 48.44
N PHE A 18 15.81 10.92 48.64
CA PHE A 18 14.95 10.46 47.55
C PHE A 18 14.94 11.56 46.48
N ALA A 19 15.68 11.39 45.42
CA ALA A 19 15.45 12.13 44.19
C ALA A 19 14.06 11.70 43.72
N ILE A 20 13.06 12.50 44.00
CA ILE A 20 11.73 12.40 43.35
C ILE A 20 11.99 12.86 41.91
N GLY A 21 12.39 11.92 41.06
CA GLY A 21 12.30 12.11 39.61
C GLY A 21 10.81 12.34 39.33
N SER A 22 10.45 13.55 38.91
CA SER A 22 9.13 13.81 38.37
C SER A 22 9.04 13.03 37.08
N THR A 23 8.44 11.84 37.12
CA THR A 23 7.97 11.18 35.91
C THR A 23 6.95 12.13 35.29
N LYS A 24 7.30 12.75 34.16
CA LYS A 24 6.30 13.45 33.34
C LYS A 24 5.19 12.45 33.11
N ALA A 25 3.94 12.83 33.42
CA ALA A 25 2.79 12.01 33.09
C ALA A 25 2.82 11.70 31.59
N GLU A 26 2.59 10.45 31.24
CA GLU A 26 2.48 10.04 29.84
C GLU A 26 1.30 10.80 29.21
N VAL A 27 1.53 11.47 28.09
CA VAL A 27 0.49 12.21 27.39
C VAL A 27 -0.39 11.20 26.67
N VAL A 28 -1.69 11.18 26.98
CA VAL A 28 -2.69 10.34 26.32
C VAL A 28 -3.76 11.24 25.72
N MET A 29 -4.01 11.09 24.40
CA MET A 29 -5.05 11.82 23.67
C MET A 29 -6.28 10.92 23.49
N GLU A 30 -7.30 11.11 24.31
CA GLU A 30 -8.56 10.35 24.27
C GLU A 30 -9.35 10.53 22.97
N SER A 31 -9.06 11.56 22.18
CA SER A 31 -9.67 11.83 20.88
C SER A 31 -9.09 11.00 19.74
N LEU A 32 -7.98 10.29 19.97
CA LEU A 32 -7.39 9.36 19.00
C LEU A 32 -8.04 7.96 19.13
N PRO A 33 -7.99 7.13 18.05
CA PRO A 33 -8.35 5.73 18.18
C PRO A 33 -7.42 4.99 19.14
N SER A 34 -7.81 3.79 19.56
CA SER A 34 -7.00 3.01 20.50
C SER A 34 -5.59 2.72 19.94
N ARG A 35 -4.62 2.62 20.85
CA ARG A 35 -3.25 2.21 20.50
C ARG A 35 -3.23 0.91 19.71
N THR A 36 -4.05 -0.07 20.11
CA THR A 36 -4.16 -1.36 19.41
C THR A 36 -4.64 -1.20 17.97
N GLU A 37 -5.63 -0.34 17.72
CA GLU A 37 -6.11 -0.04 16.35
C GLU A 37 -5.02 0.60 15.50
N VAL A 38 -4.34 1.63 16.01
CA VAL A 38 -3.23 2.29 15.30
C VAL A 38 -2.13 1.30 14.95
N VAL A 39 -1.73 0.44 15.90
CA VAL A 39 -0.70 -0.59 15.69
C VAL A 39 -1.16 -1.66 14.70
N THR A 40 -2.43 -2.04 14.71
CA THR A 40 -2.99 -3.00 13.75
C THR A 40 -2.89 -2.47 12.32
N ILE A 41 -3.29 -1.22 12.07
CA ILE A 41 -3.16 -0.57 10.76
C ILE A 41 -1.69 -0.48 10.35
N MET A 42 -0.81 -0.03 11.26
CA MET A 42 0.64 0.06 11.03
C MET A 42 1.23 -1.29 10.62
N ASN A 43 0.89 -2.35 11.34
CA ASN A 43 1.37 -3.70 11.06
C ASN A 43 0.86 -4.22 9.70
N HIS A 44 -0.41 -3.98 9.37
CA HIS A 44 -0.96 -4.38 8.08
C HIS A 44 -0.23 -3.68 6.91
N VAL A 45 -0.01 -2.37 7.01
CA VAL A 45 0.74 -1.61 5.99
C VAL A 45 2.16 -2.12 5.85
N ASN A 46 2.87 -2.32 6.98
CA ASN A 46 4.27 -2.72 6.95
C ASN A 46 4.46 -4.15 6.41
N LYS A 47 3.67 -5.11 6.88
CA LYS A 47 3.70 -6.50 6.40
C LYS A 47 3.35 -6.59 4.91
N THR A 48 2.33 -5.86 4.46
CA THR A 48 1.95 -5.78 3.04
C THR A 48 3.09 -5.22 2.18
N TRP A 49 3.74 -4.14 2.64
CA TRP A 49 4.84 -3.56 1.89
C TRP A 49 6.01 -4.55 1.76
N GLN A 50 6.44 -5.20 2.85
CA GLN A 50 7.52 -6.19 2.84
C GLN A 50 7.22 -7.38 1.93
N GLN A 51 5.97 -7.87 1.92
CA GLN A 51 5.55 -8.96 1.02
C GLN A 51 5.65 -8.57 -0.46
N ARG A 52 5.32 -7.31 -0.80
CA ARG A 52 5.41 -6.78 -2.17
C ARG A 52 6.84 -6.44 -2.60
N ASN A 53 7.74 -6.24 -1.65
CA ASN A 53 9.12 -5.85 -1.87
C ASN A 53 10.10 -6.88 -1.31
N PRO A 54 10.12 -8.14 -1.80
CA PRO A 54 11.00 -9.20 -1.29
C PRO A 54 12.48 -8.95 -1.62
N ARG A 55 12.77 -8.00 -2.51
CA ARG A 55 14.14 -7.57 -2.85
C ARG A 55 14.52 -6.37 -1.99
N HIS A 56 15.73 -6.39 -1.44
CA HIS A 56 16.17 -5.36 -0.50
C HIS A 56 16.23 -3.95 -1.09
N GLY A 57 16.65 -3.80 -2.36
CA GLY A 57 16.86 -2.49 -2.99
C GLY A 57 18.15 -1.80 -2.53
N ASN A 58 18.40 -0.59 -3.06
CA ASN A 58 19.59 0.19 -2.76
C ASN A 58 19.46 0.99 -1.45
N HIS A 59 20.57 1.65 -1.05
CA HIS A 59 20.65 2.50 0.13
C HIS A 59 20.07 3.91 -0.06
N PHE A 60 19.65 4.29 -1.29
CA PHE A 60 19.28 5.65 -1.64
C PHE A 60 17.99 6.11 -0.93
N TRP A 61 17.80 7.42 -0.81
CA TRP A 61 16.84 8.06 0.09
C TRP A 61 15.41 7.48 0.04
N ASN A 62 14.87 7.23 -1.15
CA ASN A 62 13.48 6.78 -1.29
C ASN A 62 13.23 5.42 -0.62
N ARG A 63 14.19 4.48 -0.75
CA ARG A 63 14.15 3.18 -0.07
C ARG A 63 14.52 3.32 1.40
N ALA A 64 15.55 4.13 1.73
CA ALA A 64 16.00 4.33 3.10
C ALA A 64 14.93 4.96 3.99
N VAL A 65 14.11 5.90 3.49
CA VAL A 65 12.96 6.47 4.25
C VAL A 65 11.95 5.39 4.64
N TYR A 66 11.69 4.40 3.78
CA TYR A 66 10.89 3.26 4.21
C TYR A 66 11.50 2.57 5.43
N HIS A 67 12.81 2.33 5.43
CA HIS A 67 13.49 1.68 6.55
C HIS A 67 13.51 2.55 7.82
N VAL A 68 13.55 3.89 7.71
CA VAL A 68 13.32 4.79 8.87
C VAL A 68 11.94 4.52 9.48
N GLY A 69 10.90 4.45 8.66
CA GLY A 69 9.54 4.12 9.11
C GLY A 69 9.41 2.70 9.67
N ASN A 70 10.09 1.72 9.06
CA ASN A 70 10.11 0.34 9.54
C ASN A 70 10.78 0.21 10.92
N MET A 71 11.86 0.95 11.17
CA MET A 71 12.50 0.99 12.50
C MET A 71 11.61 1.68 13.54
N ALA A 72 10.89 2.75 13.16
CA ALA A 72 9.88 3.37 14.02
C ALA A 72 8.75 2.40 14.36
N ALA A 73 8.28 1.59 13.40
CA ALA A 73 7.29 0.55 13.61
C ALA A 73 7.83 -0.58 14.51
N TYR A 74 9.10 -0.98 14.32
CA TYR A 74 9.76 -1.95 15.19
C TYR A 74 9.83 -1.46 16.64
N ASP A 75 10.12 -0.17 16.85
CA ASP A 75 10.19 0.40 18.20
C ASP A 75 8.88 0.26 18.99
N VAL A 76 7.74 0.30 18.30
CA VAL A 76 6.41 0.16 18.90
C VAL A 76 5.95 -1.29 18.96
N ALA A 77 6.00 -2.01 17.85
CA ALA A 77 5.41 -3.34 17.72
C ALA A 77 6.32 -4.48 18.20
N LYS A 78 7.64 -4.25 18.24
CA LYS A 78 8.69 -5.25 18.56
C LYS A 78 8.60 -6.54 17.72
N GLU A 79 8.05 -6.45 16.50
CA GLU A 79 7.96 -7.56 15.55
C GLU A 79 9.35 -7.88 14.99
N GLN A 80 9.91 -9.03 15.31
CA GLN A 80 11.27 -9.43 14.90
C GLN A 80 11.46 -9.34 13.38
N GLN A 81 10.42 -9.64 12.59
CA GLN A 81 10.43 -9.52 11.13
C GLN A 81 10.85 -8.13 10.66
N TYR A 82 10.50 -7.06 11.37
CA TYR A 82 10.85 -5.69 10.96
C TYR A 82 12.33 -5.40 11.14
N LEU A 83 12.87 -5.86 12.27
CA LEU A 83 14.31 -5.76 12.53
C LEU A 83 15.11 -6.58 11.51
N ASP A 84 14.72 -7.83 11.27
CA ASP A 84 15.35 -8.73 10.32
C ASP A 84 15.34 -8.17 8.89
N TYR A 85 14.21 -7.58 8.48
CA TYR A 85 14.06 -7.00 7.15
C TYR A 85 14.99 -5.81 6.92
N SER A 86 15.11 -4.88 7.90
CA SER A 86 16.05 -3.76 7.82
C SER A 86 17.51 -4.22 7.95
N THR A 87 17.79 -5.23 8.76
CA THR A 87 19.13 -5.81 8.88
C THR A 87 19.58 -6.44 7.55
N ALA A 88 18.72 -7.24 6.91
CA ALA A 88 19.01 -7.85 5.62
C ALA A 88 19.22 -6.80 4.51
N TRP A 89 18.47 -5.69 4.53
CA TRP A 89 18.70 -4.57 3.63
C TRP A 89 20.05 -3.88 3.88
N ALA A 90 20.42 -3.66 5.14
CA ALA A 90 21.69 -3.05 5.51
C ALA A 90 22.88 -3.94 5.12
N GLU A 91 22.79 -5.26 5.36
CA GLU A 91 23.79 -6.26 4.92
C GLU A 91 23.91 -6.30 3.38
N HIS A 92 22.79 -6.26 2.65
CA HIS A 92 22.78 -6.20 1.19
C HIS A 92 23.52 -4.96 0.65
N ASN A 93 23.43 -3.83 1.36
CA ASN A 93 24.11 -2.58 1.03
C ASN A 93 25.47 -2.45 1.74
N TYR A 94 26.00 -3.51 2.33
CA TYR A 94 27.32 -3.56 3.00
C TYR A 94 27.49 -2.54 4.12
N TRP A 95 26.39 -2.03 4.71
CA TRP A 95 26.39 -0.94 5.69
C TRP A 95 27.00 0.37 5.14
N TRP A 96 26.91 0.55 3.84
CA TRP A 96 27.47 1.70 3.12
C TRP A 96 26.33 2.57 2.57
N GLY A 97 26.66 3.84 2.31
CA GLY A 97 25.96 4.72 1.41
C GLY A 97 26.62 4.71 0.02
N ALA A 98 26.96 5.88 -0.51
CA ALA A 98 27.78 5.95 -1.72
C ALA A 98 29.16 5.30 -1.52
N THR A 99 29.69 4.69 -2.58
CA THR A 99 30.71 3.65 -2.47
C THR A 99 32.16 4.11 -2.59
N SER A 100 32.44 5.39 -2.98
CA SER A 100 33.82 5.87 -3.09
C SER A 100 34.51 5.96 -1.72
N ASN A 101 35.75 5.49 -1.66
CA ASN A 101 36.65 5.67 -0.52
C ASN A 101 37.70 6.77 -0.77
N ASP A 102 37.76 7.34 -1.97
CA ASP A 102 38.65 8.44 -2.30
C ASP A 102 38.01 9.77 -1.89
N THR A 103 38.44 10.29 -0.74
CA THR A 103 37.91 11.55 -0.18
C THR A 103 38.18 12.76 -1.08
N THR A 104 39.11 12.67 -2.03
CA THR A 104 39.40 13.77 -2.98
C THR A 104 38.35 13.90 -4.07
N GLU A 105 37.54 12.84 -4.30
CA GLU A 105 36.45 12.82 -5.27
C GLU A 105 35.06 13.04 -4.64
N TRP A 106 34.97 13.06 -3.32
CA TRP A 106 33.69 13.16 -2.63
C TRP A 106 32.94 14.43 -2.99
N SER A 107 31.68 14.27 -3.35
CA SER A 107 30.82 15.36 -3.83
C SER A 107 29.52 15.43 -3.04
N SER A 108 29.08 16.66 -2.75
CA SER A 108 27.78 17.02 -2.15
C SER A 108 26.72 17.38 -3.19
N SER A 109 27.05 17.35 -4.49
CA SER A 109 26.08 17.59 -5.54
C SER A 109 25.11 16.43 -5.70
N TYR A 110 23.97 16.68 -6.35
CA TYR A 110 22.99 15.65 -6.66
C TYR A 110 23.62 14.49 -7.45
N GLY A 111 23.37 13.25 -7.00
CA GLY A 111 23.81 12.04 -7.69
C GLY A 111 23.61 10.77 -6.86
N GLU A 112 23.47 9.64 -7.57
CA GLU A 112 23.26 8.32 -6.96
C GLU A 112 24.54 7.52 -6.93
N GLY A 113 24.93 7.03 -5.73
CA GLY A 113 26.07 6.14 -5.55
C GLY A 113 27.44 6.78 -5.84
N GLY A 114 28.48 5.93 -5.96
CA GLY A 114 29.84 6.34 -6.32
C GLY A 114 30.41 7.47 -5.46
N LYS A 115 30.83 8.55 -6.09
CA LYS A 115 31.49 9.70 -5.45
C LYS A 115 30.57 10.65 -4.67
N TYR A 116 29.26 10.51 -4.78
CA TYR A 116 28.30 11.43 -4.14
C TYR A 116 28.12 11.14 -2.63
N VAL A 117 29.21 10.89 -1.96
CA VAL A 117 29.28 10.48 -0.54
C VAL A 117 28.76 11.55 0.40
N LEU A 118 28.96 12.83 0.06
CA LEU A 118 28.55 13.99 0.87
C LEU A 118 27.15 14.51 0.49
N PHE A 119 26.44 13.80 -0.39
CA PHE A 119 25.07 14.13 -0.73
C PHE A 119 24.10 13.39 0.21
N GLY A 120 23.27 14.12 0.96
CA GLY A 120 22.44 13.59 2.04
C GLY A 120 21.55 12.41 1.65
N ASP A 121 21.07 12.35 0.39
CA ASP A 121 20.27 11.24 -0.12
C ASP A 121 21.03 9.87 -0.09
N ASN A 122 22.36 9.91 -0.07
CA ASN A 122 23.20 8.74 0.13
C ASN A 122 23.57 8.50 1.61
N GLN A 123 23.22 9.42 2.50
CA GLN A 123 23.60 9.37 3.93
C GLN A 123 22.44 8.99 4.86
N ILE A 124 21.20 9.17 4.43
CA ILE A 124 20.04 8.84 5.26
C ILE A 124 20.04 7.39 5.76
N CYS A 125 20.62 6.45 5.01
CA CYS A 125 20.79 5.05 5.43
C CYS A 125 21.55 4.92 6.76
N PHE A 126 22.41 5.87 7.10
CA PHE A 126 23.17 5.89 8.34
C PHE A 126 22.28 6.04 9.58
N GLN A 127 21.10 6.64 9.45
CA GLN A 127 20.12 6.68 10.55
C GLN A 127 19.70 5.25 10.94
N ILE A 128 19.40 4.44 9.93
CA ILE A 128 18.95 3.06 10.12
C ILE A 128 20.10 2.20 10.65
N TYR A 129 21.32 2.40 10.13
CA TYR A 129 22.49 1.65 10.59
C TYR A 129 22.81 1.95 12.06
N ALA A 130 22.67 3.21 12.50
CA ALA A 130 22.79 3.59 13.90
C ALA A 130 21.72 2.94 14.78
N ASP A 131 20.45 2.89 14.32
CA ASP A 131 19.38 2.20 15.02
C ASP A 131 19.67 0.71 15.14
N LEU A 132 20.08 0.04 14.04
CA LEU A 132 20.45 -1.38 14.04
C LEU A 132 21.67 -1.68 14.88
N TYR A 133 22.62 -0.75 15.01
CA TYR A 133 23.72 -0.85 15.95
C TYR A 133 23.24 -0.80 17.41
N ASN A 134 22.33 0.12 17.73
CA ASN A 134 21.78 0.26 19.07
C ASN A 134 20.91 -0.94 19.50
N TYR A 135 20.20 -1.57 18.55
CA TYR A 135 19.43 -2.79 18.82
C TYR A 135 20.27 -4.08 18.83
N ASP A 136 21.50 -4.02 18.38
CA ASP A 136 22.42 -5.16 18.45
C ASP A 136 23.03 -5.28 19.86
N PRO A 137 22.77 -6.35 20.60
CA PRO A 137 23.35 -6.52 21.94
C PRO A 137 24.89 -6.60 21.95
N ASN A 138 25.50 -6.88 20.79
CA ASN A 138 26.95 -6.93 20.65
C ASN A 138 27.57 -5.59 20.19
N HIS A 139 26.74 -4.63 19.80
CA HIS A 139 27.17 -3.34 19.23
C HIS A 139 28.27 -3.52 18.16
N ASP A 140 27.97 -4.36 17.14
CA ASP A 140 28.93 -4.65 16.07
C ASP A 140 29.32 -3.36 15.32
N ALA A 141 30.58 -2.95 15.53
CA ALA A 141 31.09 -1.68 15.01
C ALA A 141 31.04 -1.57 13.47
N ARG A 142 31.03 -2.69 12.75
CA ARG A 142 30.90 -2.71 11.28
C ARG A 142 29.63 -2.00 10.81
N LYS A 143 28.55 -2.01 11.61
CA LYS A 143 27.26 -1.40 11.27
C LYS A 143 27.35 0.12 11.14
N ILE A 144 28.26 0.77 11.83
CA ILE A 144 28.39 2.24 11.85
C ILE A 144 29.77 2.73 11.38
N GLU A 145 30.69 1.85 11.00
CA GLU A 145 32.05 2.23 10.59
C GLU A 145 32.03 3.23 9.42
N ARG A 146 31.23 2.97 8.38
CA ARG A 146 31.09 3.88 7.23
C ARG A 146 30.43 5.18 7.64
N SER A 147 29.38 5.12 8.44
CA SER A 147 28.69 6.34 8.95
C SER A 147 29.65 7.23 9.73
N LEU A 148 30.42 6.64 10.64
CA LEU A 148 31.47 7.37 11.39
C LEU A 148 32.54 7.94 10.47
N GLY A 149 33.02 7.19 9.48
CA GLY A 149 34.03 7.65 8.53
C GLY A 149 33.58 8.88 7.75
N VAL A 150 32.36 8.87 7.21
CA VAL A 150 31.80 9.97 6.42
C VAL A 150 31.51 11.18 7.33
N MET A 151 30.80 10.99 8.44
CA MET A 151 30.45 12.11 9.34
C MET A 151 31.66 12.70 10.05
N ASN A 152 32.71 11.90 10.37
CA ASN A 152 33.98 12.43 10.87
C ASN A 152 34.71 13.27 9.83
N TYR A 153 34.65 12.95 8.56
CA TYR A 153 35.16 13.81 7.50
C TYR A 153 34.45 15.16 7.52
N GLU A 154 33.12 15.16 7.58
CA GLU A 154 32.29 16.39 7.55
C GLU A 154 32.52 17.29 8.77
N ILE A 155 32.56 16.74 10.00
CA ILE A 155 32.79 17.55 11.20
C ILE A 155 34.20 18.15 11.28
N ASN A 156 35.14 17.64 10.49
CA ASN A 156 36.54 18.16 10.44
C ASN A 156 36.79 19.12 9.24
N THR A 157 35.75 19.56 8.52
CA THR A 157 35.86 20.54 7.45
C THR A 157 35.17 21.84 7.85
N ASP A 158 35.68 22.99 7.33
CA ASP A 158 35.02 24.28 7.51
C ASP A 158 33.81 24.47 6.57
N TYR A 159 33.56 23.53 5.67
CA TYR A 159 32.46 23.62 4.71
C TYR A 159 31.11 23.24 5.37
N ASN A 160 30.12 24.14 5.29
CA ASN A 160 28.83 24.02 5.94
C ASN A 160 27.65 24.00 4.95
N GLU A 161 27.89 24.05 3.63
CA GLU A 161 26.87 24.21 2.60
C GLU A 161 26.33 22.90 2.05
N TYR A 162 26.37 21.80 2.84
CA TYR A 162 25.92 20.48 2.41
C TYR A 162 24.39 20.40 2.30
N ILE A 163 23.65 21.12 3.15
CA ILE A 163 22.18 21.11 3.16
C ILE A 163 21.65 22.29 2.34
N TRP A 164 21.71 22.20 1.02
CA TRP A 164 21.26 23.23 0.09
C TRP A 164 19.81 23.07 -0.37
N TRP A 165 19.10 22.01 0.10
CA TRP A 165 17.69 21.72 -0.15
C TRP A 165 17.04 21.24 1.14
N VAL A 166 15.74 21.52 1.31
CA VAL A 166 15.03 21.32 2.58
C VAL A 166 14.98 19.85 3.01
N ASP A 167 14.84 18.93 2.04
CA ASP A 167 14.82 17.50 2.30
C ASP A 167 16.13 17.03 2.97
N GLY A 168 17.25 17.66 2.64
CA GLY A 168 18.57 17.37 3.21
C GLY A 168 18.63 17.50 4.73
N MET A 169 17.78 18.35 5.33
CA MET A 169 17.67 18.44 6.78
C MET A 169 17.30 17.07 7.37
N PHE A 170 16.27 16.41 6.81
CA PHE A 170 15.84 15.08 7.25
C PHE A 170 16.85 13.99 6.92
N MET A 171 17.56 14.12 5.80
CA MET A 171 18.52 13.11 5.35
C MET A 171 19.77 13.05 6.25
N VAL A 172 20.22 14.21 6.80
CA VAL A 172 21.54 14.34 7.46
C VAL A 172 21.42 14.54 8.98
N MET A 173 20.61 15.53 9.43
CA MET A 173 20.63 15.98 10.83
C MET A 173 20.35 14.87 11.85
N PRO A 174 19.37 13.96 11.67
CA PRO A 174 19.15 12.90 12.63
C PRO A 174 20.32 11.93 12.77
N THR A 175 21.10 11.73 11.70
CA THR A 175 22.34 10.93 11.77
C THR A 175 23.34 11.53 12.74
N MET A 176 23.51 12.86 12.71
CA MET A 176 24.43 13.57 13.61
C MET A 176 24.03 13.39 15.08
N VAL A 177 22.72 13.50 15.40
CA VAL A 177 22.23 13.25 16.77
C VAL A 177 22.48 11.81 17.21
N LYS A 178 22.19 10.84 16.34
CA LYS A 178 22.42 9.41 16.67
C LYS A 178 23.89 9.12 16.92
N LEU A 179 24.81 9.66 16.13
CA LEU A 179 26.24 9.47 16.32
C LEU A 179 26.75 10.21 17.57
N TYR A 180 26.20 11.39 17.89
CA TYR A 180 26.45 12.03 19.17
C TYR A 180 26.05 11.11 20.34
N ASN A 181 24.85 10.53 20.31
CA ASN A 181 24.35 9.65 21.36
C ASN A 181 25.20 8.38 21.53
N ILE A 182 25.78 7.87 20.43
CA ILE A 182 26.64 6.67 20.44
C ILE A 182 28.05 7.02 20.95
N THR A 183 28.60 8.17 20.53
CA THR A 183 30.02 8.47 20.72
C THR A 183 30.32 9.48 21.83
N GLY A 184 29.32 10.30 22.21
CA GLY A 184 29.50 11.45 23.10
C GLY A 184 30.23 12.64 22.48
N ASN A 185 30.56 12.61 21.17
CA ASN A 185 31.29 13.67 20.50
C ASN A 185 30.37 14.85 20.16
N LYS A 186 30.51 15.97 20.89
CA LYS A 186 29.70 17.19 20.74
C LYS A 186 29.86 17.89 19.38
N GLN A 187 30.96 17.65 18.68
CA GLN A 187 31.18 18.24 17.34
C GLN A 187 30.10 17.84 16.34
N TYR A 188 29.44 16.69 16.52
CA TYR A 188 28.28 16.31 15.69
C TYR A 188 27.13 17.32 15.86
N LEU A 189 26.81 17.74 17.09
CA LEU A 189 25.75 18.71 17.34
C LEU A 189 26.12 20.11 16.88
N GLU A 190 27.38 20.52 17.05
CA GLU A 190 27.89 21.79 16.59
C GLU A 190 27.82 21.88 15.06
N LYS A 191 28.32 20.86 14.35
CA LYS A 191 28.28 20.79 12.88
C LYS A 191 26.86 20.69 12.33
N MET A 192 26.01 19.93 12.98
CA MET A 192 24.57 19.86 12.65
C MET A 192 23.92 21.24 12.72
N HIS A 193 24.28 22.02 13.73
CA HIS A 193 23.76 23.38 13.88
C HIS A 193 24.25 24.32 12.77
N ASP A 194 25.54 24.26 12.42
CA ASP A 194 26.09 25.01 11.30
C ASP A 194 25.41 24.68 9.97
N TYR A 195 25.14 23.41 9.72
CA TYR A 195 24.39 22.94 8.54
C TYR A 195 22.95 23.47 8.52
N TRP A 196 22.29 23.42 9.68
CA TRP A 196 20.96 23.97 9.80
C TRP A 196 20.94 25.49 9.63
N LEU A 197 21.91 26.21 10.18
CA LEU A 197 22.03 27.69 9.99
C LEU A 197 22.15 28.03 8.52
N TYR A 198 22.99 27.34 7.76
CA TYR A 198 23.10 27.55 6.31
C TYR A 198 21.77 27.29 5.60
N ALA A 199 21.14 26.11 5.85
CA ALA A 199 19.86 25.75 5.27
C ALA A 199 18.76 26.76 5.61
N HIS A 200 18.74 27.22 6.86
CA HIS A 200 17.78 28.19 7.36
C HIS A 200 17.97 29.56 6.69
N GLN A 201 19.20 30.06 6.62
CA GLN A 201 19.49 31.31 5.93
C GLN A 201 19.17 31.28 4.44
N LEU A 202 19.33 30.11 3.80
CA LEU A 202 19.10 29.96 2.38
C LEU A 202 17.60 29.85 2.05
N MET A 203 16.81 29.13 2.85
CA MET A 203 15.49 28.64 2.43
C MET A 203 14.32 29.06 3.31
N TYR A 204 14.56 29.54 4.53
CA TYR A 204 13.50 29.91 5.45
C TYR A 204 12.85 31.24 5.11
N ASP A 205 11.53 31.27 5.05
CA ASP A 205 10.73 32.49 4.90
C ASP A 205 10.17 32.88 6.27
N SER A 206 10.66 34.00 6.82
CA SER A 206 10.27 34.48 8.17
C SER A 206 8.86 35.07 8.24
N ASP A 207 8.26 35.42 7.12
CA ASP A 207 6.88 35.94 7.08
C ASP A 207 5.88 34.81 7.19
N GLU A 208 6.16 33.68 6.50
CA GLU A 208 5.26 32.51 6.46
C GLU A 208 5.65 31.44 7.48
N ASN A 209 6.87 31.46 8.03
CA ASN A 209 7.46 30.45 8.90
C ASN A 209 7.51 29.04 8.26
N LEU A 210 7.83 29.01 6.98
CA LEU A 210 7.94 27.82 6.13
C LEU A 210 9.27 27.84 5.36
N TYR A 211 9.63 26.72 4.75
CA TYR A 211 10.85 26.58 3.96
C TYR A 211 10.54 26.42 2.48
N TYR A 212 11.20 27.21 1.63
CA TYR A 212 11.30 26.88 0.20
C TYR A 212 12.10 25.59 0.02
N ARG A 213 11.80 24.85 -1.04
CA ARG A 213 12.50 23.58 -1.30
C ARG A 213 14.01 23.77 -1.48
N ASP A 214 14.42 24.74 -2.28
CA ASP A 214 15.81 25.20 -2.47
C ASP A 214 15.81 26.60 -3.12
N SER A 215 17.02 27.14 -3.43
CA SER A 215 17.20 28.48 -3.99
C SER A 215 16.51 28.71 -5.34
N LYS A 216 16.07 27.67 -6.06
CA LYS A 216 15.31 27.80 -7.32
C LYS A 216 13.88 28.24 -7.07
N TYR A 217 13.31 27.88 -5.91
CA TYR A 217 11.90 28.04 -5.58
C TYR A 217 11.61 29.28 -4.72
N ILE A 218 12.62 30.07 -4.36
CA ILE A 218 12.46 31.27 -3.55
C ILE A 218 11.70 32.33 -4.35
N TYR A 219 10.62 32.87 -3.76
CA TYR A 219 9.84 33.97 -4.30
C TYR A 219 10.75 35.25 -4.56
N PRO A 220 10.58 35.98 -5.65
CA PRO A 220 9.62 35.77 -6.75
C PRO A 220 10.16 34.97 -7.94
N LYS A 221 11.31 34.29 -7.82
CA LYS A 221 11.85 33.44 -8.92
C LYS A 221 10.89 32.33 -9.35
N HIS A 222 10.18 31.77 -8.38
CA HIS A 222 9.16 30.76 -8.56
C HIS A 222 7.89 31.20 -7.84
N THR A 223 6.73 30.93 -8.46
CA THR A 223 5.41 31.20 -7.91
C THR A 223 4.43 30.09 -8.29
N THR A 224 3.34 30.01 -7.54
CA THR A 224 2.18 29.19 -7.95
C THR A 224 1.52 29.76 -9.22
N ILE A 225 0.57 29.04 -9.78
CA ILE A 225 -0.22 29.51 -10.94
C ILE A 225 -0.97 30.81 -10.65
N ASN A 226 -1.23 31.12 -9.37
CA ASN A 226 -1.91 32.34 -8.91
C ASN A 226 -0.93 33.45 -8.48
N GLY A 227 0.37 33.26 -8.68
CA GLY A 227 1.41 34.24 -8.36
C GLY A 227 1.79 34.32 -6.88
N LEU A 228 1.38 33.33 -6.07
CA LEU A 228 1.69 33.25 -4.64
C LEU A 228 3.05 32.56 -4.40
N LYS A 229 3.59 32.72 -3.18
CA LYS A 229 4.73 31.93 -2.69
C LYS A 229 4.37 30.42 -2.74
N ASP A 230 5.26 29.59 -3.26
CA ASP A 230 5.02 28.15 -3.39
C ASP A 230 5.85 27.36 -2.38
N PHE A 231 5.20 26.93 -1.30
CA PHE A 231 5.77 26.05 -0.30
C PHE A 231 5.26 24.63 -0.50
N TRP A 232 6.19 23.72 -0.70
CA TRP A 232 5.87 22.33 -1.02
C TRP A 232 5.62 21.51 0.24
N ALA A 233 4.40 20.96 0.39
CA ALA A 233 3.97 20.26 1.61
C ALA A 233 4.91 19.13 2.06
N ARG A 234 5.47 18.34 1.14
CA ARG A 234 6.45 17.31 1.50
C ARG A 234 7.81 17.94 1.90
N GLY A 235 8.21 19.05 1.27
CA GLY A 235 9.42 19.77 1.65
C GLY A 235 9.36 20.30 3.08
N ASP A 236 8.30 21.03 3.39
CA ASP A 236 8.05 21.50 4.76
C ASP A 236 7.79 20.35 5.74
N GLY A 237 7.16 19.27 5.27
CA GLY A 237 7.00 18.04 6.05
C GLY A 237 8.34 17.41 6.46
N TRP A 238 9.35 17.43 5.58
CA TRP A 238 10.71 16.99 5.92
C TRP A 238 11.34 17.87 6.99
N ALA A 239 11.26 19.20 6.84
CA ALA A 239 11.81 20.12 7.84
C ALA A 239 11.14 19.94 9.21
N PHE A 240 9.82 19.89 9.24
CA PHE A 240 9.04 19.75 10.47
C PHE A 240 9.30 18.39 11.15
N ALA A 241 9.35 17.29 10.37
CA ALA A 241 9.73 15.98 10.87
C ALA A 241 11.19 15.91 11.36
N THR A 242 12.10 16.68 10.75
CA THR A 242 13.49 16.79 11.23
C THR A 242 13.55 17.37 12.62
N PHE A 243 12.90 18.53 12.85
CA PHE A 243 12.86 19.11 14.20
C PHE A 243 12.25 18.17 15.22
N ALA A 244 11.13 17.51 14.88
CA ALA A 244 10.52 16.51 15.75
C ALA A 244 11.50 15.41 16.12
N ARG A 245 12.21 14.86 15.11
CA ARG A 245 13.11 13.72 15.27
C ARG A 245 14.35 14.07 16.09
N ILE A 246 15.00 15.21 15.79
CA ILE A 246 16.18 15.61 16.55
C ILE A 246 15.84 15.98 17.99
N LEU A 247 14.72 16.66 18.24
CA LEU A 247 14.25 17.02 19.58
C LEU A 247 13.82 15.83 20.42
N ASP A 248 13.39 14.73 19.78
CA ASP A 248 13.06 13.48 20.46
C ASP A 248 14.31 12.72 20.91
N GLU A 249 15.38 12.78 20.12
CA GLU A 249 16.61 12.01 20.35
C GLU A 249 17.71 12.80 21.07
N MET A 250 17.67 14.14 21.05
CA MET A 250 18.66 14.98 21.76
C MET A 250 18.44 14.93 23.28
N PRO A 251 19.52 14.90 24.07
CA PRO A 251 19.41 15.16 25.52
C PRO A 251 18.75 16.51 25.82
N ALA A 252 17.99 16.58 26.91
CA ALA A 252 17.24 17.77 27.27
C ALA A 252 18.12 19.04 27.48
N ASP A 253 19.37 18.85 27.83
CA ASP A 253 20.37 19.91 28.05
C ASP A 253 21.34 20.09 26.89
N ALA A 254 21.04 19.47 25.74
CA ALA A 254 21.87 19.60 24.54
C ALA A 254 21.85 21.06 24.01
N PRO A 255 22.95 21.55 23.41
CA PRO A 255 22.99 22.88 22.83
C PRO A 255 21.95 23.03 21.72
N TYR A 256 21.47 24.26 21.51
CA TYR A 256 20.54 24.64 20.44
C TYR A 256 19.11 24.07 20.57
N THR A 257 18.77 23.28 21.58
CA THR A 257 17.42 22.71 21.79
C THR A 257 16.34 23.77 21.84
N ASP A 258 16.59 24.92 22.51
CA ASP A 258 15.63 26.02 22.58
C ASP A 258 15.36 26.65 21.22
N GLU A 259 16.39 26.77 20.38
CA GLU A 259 16.26 27.32 19.04
C GLU A 259 15.47 26.40 18.12
N TYR A 260 15.79 25.11 18.09
CA TYR A 260 15.00 24.12 17.32
C TYR A 260 13.56 24.05 17.81
N THR A 261 13.34 24.12 19.12
CA THR A 261 11.99 24.17 19.72
C THR A 261 11.22 25.41 19.28
N LYS A 262 11.87 26.58 19.20
CA LYS A 262 11.26 27.82 18.69
C LYS A 262 10.77 27.63 17.25
N TYR A 263 11.62 27.15 16.34
CA TYR A 263 11.26 26.98 14.93
C TYR A 263 10.27 25.86 14.71
N PHE A 264 10.34 24.79 15.50
CA PHE A 264 9.29 23.78 15.53
C PHE A 264 7.91 24.38 15.81
N ARG A 265 7.79 25.24 16.84
CA ARG A 265 6.53 25.89 17.21
C ARG A 265 6.02 26.84 16.12
N LEU A 266 6.91 27.59 15.47
CA LEU A 266 6.55 28.50 14.38
C LEU A 266 6.01 27.72 13.18
N MET A 267 6.68 26.65 12.78
CA MET A 267 6.22 25.77 11.70
C MET A 267 4.93 25.04 12.07
N ALA A 268 4.77 24.56 13.31
CA ALA A 268 3.55 23.91 13.76
C ALA A 268 2.34 24.84 13.57
N LYS A 269 2.48 26.13 13.89
CA LYS A 269 1.41 27.10 13.66
C LYS A 269 1.13 27.31 12.18
N ALA A 270 2.16 27.57 11.38
CA ALA A 270 2.00 27.81 9.95
C ALA A 270 1.35 26.61 9.22
N LEU A 271 1.82 25.40 9.51
CA LEU A 271 1.28 24.18 8.93
C LEU A 271 -0.17 23.91 9.37
N LYS A 272 -0.52 24.18 10.64
CA LYS A 272 -1.92 24.09 11.10
C LYS A 272 -2.84 24.98 10.26
N ASP A 273 -2.42 26.22 9.98
CA ASP A 273 -3.21 27.20 9.22
C ASP A 273 -3.39 26.75 7.74
N CYS A 274 -2.52 25.88 7.20
CA CYS A 274 -2.59 25.32 5.85
C CYS A 274 -3.39 24.01 5.74
N GLN A 275 -3.80 23.38 6.87
CA GLN A 275 -4.47 22.09 6.84
C GLN A 275 -5.84 22.19 6.18
N GLN A 276 -6.16 21.27 5.26
CA GLN A 276 -7.49 21.18 4.67
C GLN A 276 -8.48 20.60 5.69
N LYS A 277 -9.76 20.93 5.54
CA LYS A 277 -10.80 20.50 6.48
C LYS A 277 -10.94 18.98 6.60
N ASP A 278 -10.56 18.23 5.55
CA ASP A 278 -10.56 16.76 5.53
C ASP A 278 -9.27 16.16 6.09
N GLY A 279 -8.40 16.98 6.71
CA GLY A 279 -7.25 16.54 7.50
C GLY A 279 -5.92 16.44 6.77
N TYR A 280 -5.88 16.48 5.43
CA TYR A 280 -4.64 16.44 4.66
C TYR A 280 -4.07 17.83 4.37
N TRP A 281 -2.87 17.89 3.83
CA TRP A 281 -2.27 19.09 3.21
C TRP A 281 -2.18 18.90 1.70
N THR A 282 -2.56 19.92 0.95
CA THR A 282 -2.34 19.95 -0.50
C THR A 282 -0.84 20.11 -0.79
N ARG A 283 -0.41 19.68 -1.98
CA ARG A 283 1.01 19.77 -2.39
C ARG A 283 1.60 21.17 -2.30
N SER A 284 0.85 22.22 -2.61
CA SER A 284 1.17 23.62 -2.36
C SER A 284 0.43 24.10 -1.12
N LEU A 285 1.17 24.54 -0.09
CA LEU A 285 0.61 24.84 1.23
C LEU A 285 -0.25 26.09 1.21
N LEU A 286 0.25 27.20 0.64
CA LEU A 286 -0.46 28.49 0.62
C LEU A 286 -1.41 28.65 -0.56
N ASP A 287 -1.34 27.78 -1.55
CA ASP A 287 -2.22 27.80 -2.71
C ASP A 287 -2.81 26.41 -3.00
N PRO A 288 -3.87 26.00 -2.28
CA PRO A 288 -4.49 24.70 -2.48
C PRO A 288 -5.04 24.47 -3.91
N THR A 289 -5.20 25.54 -4.70
CA THR A 289 -5.72 25.45 -6.08
C THR A 289 -4.61 25.27 -7.12
N HIS A 290 -3.35 25.52 -6.76
CA HIS A 290 -2.19 25.30 -7.64
C HIS A 290 -1.98 23.83 -7.96
N ALA A 291 -1.95 22.98 -6.95
CA ALA A 291 -1.79 21.56 -7.08
C ALA A 291 -2.82 20.83 -6.18
N PRO A 292 -4.11 20.83 -6.57
CA PRO A 292 -5.20 20.43 -5.71
C PRO A 292 -5.22 18.93 -5.42
N GLY A 293 -5.97 18.56 -4.41
CA GLY A 293 -6.23 17.17 -4.03
C GLY A 293 -5.34 16.65 -2.90
N ARG A 294 -5.64 15.43 -2.52
CA ARG A 294 -5.03 14.73 -1.39
C ARG A 294 -3.56 14.45 -1.64
N GLU A 295 -2.73 14.59 -0.60
CA GLU A 295 -1.32 14.20 -0.66
C GLU A 295 -0.91 13.58 0.69
N THR A 296 -0.38 12.36 0.63
CA THR A 296 -0.16 11.54 1.82
C THR A 296 1.21 11.72 2.44
N SER A 297 2.27 11.91 1.64
CA SER A 297 3.63 11.94 2.20
C SER A 297 3.87 13.14 3.11
N GLY A 298 3.53 14.35 2.68
CA GLY A 298 3.60 15.54 3.52
C GLY A 298 2.65 15.47 4.71
N THR A 299 1.42 14.96 4.50
CA THR A 299 0.45 14.76 5.59
C THR A 299 0.98 13.82 6.67
N ALA A 300 1.62 12.72 6.29
CA ALA A 300 2.18 11.75 7.25
C ALA A 300 3.37 12.33 8.03
N LEU A 301 4.27 13.06 7.35
CA LEU A 301 5.39 13.74 8.02
C LEU A 301 4.91 14.80 9.03
N ASN A 302 3.88 15.56 8.66
CA ASN A 302 3.27 16.52 9.56
C ASN A 302 2.60 15.84 10.76
N ALA A 303 1.83 14.76 10.53
CA ALA A 303 1.21 13.98 11.60
C ALA A 303 2.24 13.39 12.57
N TYR A 304 3.36 12.86 12.03
CA TYR A 304 4.50 12.41 12.84
C TYR A 304 5.03 13.52 13.75
N ALA A 305 5.28 14.71 13.18
CA ALA A 305 5.84 15.84 13.92
C ALA A 305 4.85 16.37 14.96
N TYR A 306 3.57 16.53 14.65
CA TYR A 306 2.56 16.95 15.62
C TYR A 306 2.45 15.96 16.77
N ALA A 307 2.34 14.66 16.51
CA ALA A 307 2.27 13.63 17.55
C ALA A 307 3.50 13.66 18.47
N THR A 308 4.70 13.76 17.87
CA THR A 308 5.94 13.85 18.61
C THR A 308 6.03 15.14 19.43
N GLY A 309 5.66 16.29 18.86
CA GLY A 309 5.67 17.59 19.54
C GLY A 309 4.70 17.65 20.73
N ILE A 310 3.51 17.03 20.62
CA ILE A 310 2.54 16.89 21.72
C ILE A 310 3.13 15.99 22.81
N ARG A 311 3.66 14.83 22.44
CA ARG A 311 4.27 13.88 23.38
C ARG A 311 5.43 14.49 24.17
N LEU A 312 6.26 15.30 23.53
CA LEU A 312 7.39 15.99 24.17
C LEU A 312 6.96 17.24 24.98
N GLY A 313 5.70 17.67 24.87
CA GLY A 313 5.19 18.88 25.49
C GLY A 313 5.76 20.18 24.86
N ILE A 314 6.25 20.10 23.62
CA ILE A 314 6.72 21.25 22.84
C ILE A 314 5.54 22.10 22.39
N ILE A 315 4.46 21.45 22.00
CA ILE A 315 3.17 22.03 21.65
C ILE A 315 2.06 21.38 22.47
N SER A 316 0.93 22.10 22.68
CA SER A 316 -0.16 21.58 23.50
C SER A 316 -1.15 20.75 22.71
N GLU A 317 -1.74 19.72 23.33
CA GLU A 317 -2.89 19.00 22.79
C GLU A 317 -4.08 19.93 22.55
N ALA A 318 -4.33 20.88 23.48
CA ALA A 318 -5.46 21.82 23.36
C ALA A 318 -5.40 22.64 22.07
N ASP A 319 -4.20 23.03 21.60
CA ASP A 319 -4.03 23.84 20.41
C ASP A 319 -3.91 23.01 19.13
N TYR A 320 -3.33 21.80 19.19
CA TYR A 320 -2.94 21.03 17.99
C TYR A 320 -3.56 19.63 17.92
N GLY A 321 -4.28 19.19 18.96
CA GLY A 321 -4.88 17.85 19.00
C GLY A 321 -5.89 17.61 17.87
N GLU A 322 -6.74 18.58 17.56
CA GLU A 322 -7.70 18.49 16.46
C GLU A 322 -6.99 18.38 15.09
N THR A 323 -5.88 19.12 14.90
CA THR A 323 -5.06 19.03 13.69
C THR A 323 -4.50 17.62 13.50
N LEU A 324 -3.93 17.05 14.56
CA LEU A 324 -3.41 15.68 14.53
C LEU A 324 -4.53 14.65 14.31
N GLN A 325 -5.65 14.78 15.00
CA GLN A 325 -6.80 13.87 14.87
C GLN A 325 -7.32 13.84 13.42
N LYS A 326 -7.52 15.00 12.80
CA LYS A 326 -7.94 15.09 11.40
C LYS A 326 -6.91 14.46 10.43
N ALA A 327 -5.62 14.73 10.66
CA ALA A 327 -4.56 14.13 9.86
C ALA A 327 -4.54 12.60 9.98
N TRP A 328 -4.70 12.07 11.19
CA TRP A 328 -4.78 10.63 11.39
C TRP A 328 -6.04 10.01 10.78
N GLN A 329 -7.20 10.66 10.89
CA GLN A 329 -8.42 10.23 10.21
C GLN A 329 -8.23 10.12 8.69
N TYR A 330 -7.59 11.13 8.09
CA TYR A 330 -7.25 11.05 6.66
C TYR A 330 -6.31 9.87 6.37
N LEU A 331 -5.25 9.71 7.16
CA LEU A 331 -4.25 8.65 6.95
C LEU A 331 -4.85 7.26 7.10
N SER A 332 -5.69 7.02 8.12
CA SER A 332 -6.23 5.71 8.46
C SER A 332 -7.48 5.30 7.67
N HIS A 333 -8.28 6.27 7.15
CA HIS A 333 -9.55 5.95 6.49
C HIS A 333 -9.54 6.24 4.98
N ILE A 334 -8.59 7.05 4.50
CA ILE A 334 -8.53 7.46 3.09
C ILE A 334 -7.22 7.04 2.43
N ALA A 335 -6.08 7.33 3.05
CA ALA A 335 -4.79 6.98 2.50
C ALA A 335 -4.50 5.47 2.62
N TYR A 336 -4.78 4.89 3.77
CA TYR A 336 -4.72 3.45 3.99
C TYR A 336 -5.84 2.74 3.23
N GLN A 337 -5.48 1.72 2.44
CA GLN A 337 -6.39 0.89 1.67
C GLN A 337 -6.61 -0.46 2.35
N THR A 338 -7.76 -1.06 2.15
CA THR A 338 -8.13 -2.37 2.75
C THR A 338 -7.16 -3.50 2.41
N ASN A 339 -6.44 -3.39 1.29
CA ASN A 339 -5.39 -4.34 0.88
C ASN A 339 -4.01 -4.06 1.52
N GLY A 340 -3.94 -3.20 2.51
CA GLY A 340 -2.71 -2.86 3.23
C GLY A 340 -1.78 -1.87 2.50
N THR A 341 -2.17 -1.30 1.36
CA THR A 341 -1.38 -0.25 0.70
C THR A 341 -1.71 1.14 1.22
N VAL A 342 -0.84 2.10 0.96
CA VAL A 342 -1.05 3.52 1.28
C VAL A 342 -1.04 4.31 -0.01
N GLY A 343 -2.19 4.90 -0.37
CA GLY A 343 -2.36 5.65 -1.61
C GLY A 343 -2.11 7.15 -1.50
N TYR A 344 -2.37 7.87 -2.60
CA TYR A 344 -2.28 9.33 -2.72
C TYR A 344 -0.89 9.91 -2.41
N ILE A 345 0.18 9.16 -2.62
CA ILE A 345 1.54 9.62 -2.42
C ILE A 345 2.02 10.31 -3.70
N GLN A 346 2.47 11.58 -3.59
CA GLN A 346 3.08 12.28 -4.70
C GLN A 346 4.36 11.55 -5.15
N PRO A 347 4.58 11.33 -6.47
CA PRO A 347 5.83 10.77 -6.98
C PRO A 347 7.07 11.54 -6.53
N ILE A 348 8.25 10.96 -6.76
CA ILE A 348 9.52 11.66 -6.58
C ILE A 348 9.46 13.00 -7.34
N GLY A 349 9.83 14.08 -6.68
CA GLY A 349 9.76 15.43 -7.22
C GLY A 349 10.34 16.45 -6.26
N GLU A 350 10.39 17.68 -6.69
CA GLU A 350 11.02 18.81 -5.96
C GLU A 350 10.08 20.02 -5.78
N LYS A 351 8.79 19.88 -6.09
CA LYS A 351 7.82 20.98 -6.01
C LYS A 351 6.37 20.46 -5.97
N ALA A 352 5.44 21.35 -5.70
CA ALA A 352 4.01 21.13 -5.94
C ALA A 352 3.75 21.15 -7.46
N ASP A 353 3.55 19.98 -8.06
CA ASP A 353 3.32 19.87 -9.51
C ASP A 353 1.82 19.82 -9.81
N PRO A 354 1.25 20.83 -10.48
CA PRO A 354 -0.17 20.88 -10.82
C PRO A 354 -0.61 19.82 -11.84
N ASN A 355 0.33 19.25 -12.62
CA ASN A 355 0.02 18.27 -13.66
C ASN A 355 -0.06 16.84 -13.16
N GLN A 356 0.22 16.59 -11.87
CA GLN A 356 0.15 15.25 -11.29
C GLN A 356 -1.25 14.97 -10.74
N THR A 357 -1.83 13.83 -11.14
CA THR A 357 -3.06 13.29 -10.55
C THR A 357 -2.70 12.19 -9.57
N LEU A 358 -3.13 12.35 -8.31
CA LEU A 358 -2.91 11.36 -7.25
C LEU A 358 -4.18 10.56 -6.99
N SER A 359 -4.03 9.26 -6.75
CA SER A 359 -5.12 8.32 -6.50
C SER A 359 -4.75 7.31 -5.42
N ALA A 360 -5.69 6.44 -5.06
CA ALA A 360 -5.43 5.31 -4.15
C ALA A 360 -4.31 4.38 -4.63
N SER A 361 -4.01 4.37 -5.94
CA SER A 361 -2.91 3.58 -6.52
C SER A 361 -1.57 4.31 -6.60
N SER A 362 -1.50 5.58 -6.22
CA SER A 362 -0.24 6.35 -6.17
C SER A 362 0.55 5.94 -4.92
N TYR A 363 1.49 4.99 -5.09
CA TYR A 363 2.14 4.24 -4.02
C TYR A 363 3.66 4.27 -4.18
N TYR A 364 4.39 4.73 -3.16
CA TYR A 364 5.85 4.90 -3.17
C TYR A 364 6.48 4.59 -1.82
N ASP A 365 7.69 4.03 -1.81
CA ASP A 365 8.44 3.57 -0.63
C ASP A 365 8.53 4.61 0.49
N PHE A 366 8.98 5.82 0.16
CA PHE A 366 9.16 6.91 1.13
C PHE A 366 7.84 7.38 1.75
N GLY A 367 6.74 7.33 1.02
CA GLY A 367 5.43 7.67 1.56
C GLY A 367 4.91 6.63 2.54
N VAL A 368 5.20 5.34 2.28
CA VAL A 368 4.93 4.27 3.25
C VAL A 368 5.80 4.45 4.49
N GLY A 369 7.09 4.78 4.35
CA GLY A 369 7.97 5.11 5.48
C GLY A 369 7.44 6.24 6.34
N ALA A 370 7.00 7.35 5.71
CA ALA A 370 6.38 8.48 6.41
C ALA A 370 5.09 8.07 7.15
N PHE A 371 4.24 7.24 6.52
CA PHE A 371 3.04 6.70 7.16
C PHE A 371 3.37 5.86 8.40
N LEU A 372 4.38 4.98 8.33
CA LEU A 372 4.81 4.17 9.46
C LEU A 372 5.37 5.02 10.61
N MET A 373 6.12 6.09 10.30
CA MET A 373 6.56 7.07 11.30
C MET A 373 5.36 7.74 11.99
N ALA A 374 4.37 8.21 11.22
CA ALA A 374 3.16 8.82 11.76
C ALA A 374 2.39 7.85 12.66
N ALA A 375 2.14 6.63 12.20
CA ALA A 375 1.45 5.61 12.99
C ALA A 375 2.20 5.26 14.28
N SER A 376 3.52 5.12 14.22
CA SER A 376 4.37 4.91 15.39
C SER A 376 4.26 6.05 16.41
N ALA A 377 4.33 7.31 15.96
CA ALA A 377 4.24 8.46 16.85
C ALA A 377 2.83 8.63 17.46
N VAL A 378 1.78 8.45 16.65
CA VAL A 378 0.38 8.49 17.09
C VAL A 378 0.11 7.40 18.13
N SER A 379 0.60 6.17 17.91
CA SER A 379 0.40 5.07 18.86
C SER A 379 1.01 5.33 20.24
N LYS A 380 2.05 6.16 20.33
CA LYS A 380 2.72 6.51 21.60
C LYS A 380 1.91 7.47 22.47
N ILE A 381 0.88 8.11 21.92
CA ILE A 381 -0.03 9.02 22.65
C ILE A 381 -1.50 8.60 22.52
N ALA A 382 -1.78 7.51 21.85
CA ALA A 382 -3.13 6.95 21.72
C ALA A 382 -3.56 6.24 23.01
N PRO A 383 -4.88 6.25 23.36
CA PRO A 383 -5.36 5.62 24.58
C PRO A 383 -5.25 4.09 24.51
N ASP A 384 -4.95 3.46 25.63
CA ASP A 384 -4.95 2.00 25.82
C ASP A 384 -6.37 1.46 26.05
N THR A 385 -7.32 1.80 25.18
CA THR A 385 -8.68 1.28 25.22
C THR A 385 -8.77 -0.06 24.50
N PRO A 386 -9.63 -0.99 24.93
CA PRO A 386 -9.86 -2.24 24.20
C PRO A 386 -10.29 -1.95 22.76
N TYR A 387 -9.63 -2.58 21.79
CA TYR A 387 -9.98 -2.53 20.38
C TYR A 387 -10.29 -3.93 19.90
N THR A 388 -11.42 -4.06 19.22
CA THR A 388 -11.78 -5.28 18.51
C THR A 388 -11.80 -4.95 17.02
N GLU A 389 -10.89 -5.57 16.26
CA GLU A 389 -10.83 -5.35 14.82
C GLU A 389 -12.16 -5.71 14.17
N PRO A 390 -12.78 -4.81 13.38
CA PRO A 390 -14.00 -5.12 12.66
C PRO A 390 -13.75 -6.10 11.52
N LEU A 391 -14.73 -6.96 11.25
CA LEU A 391 -14.72 -7.83 10.09
C LEU A 391 -15.03 -7.00 8.82
N ARG A 392 -14.32 -7.30 7.72
CA ARG A 392 -14.59 -6.73 6.39
C ARG A 392 -14.44 -7.83 5.35
N ILE A 393 -15.24 -7.76 4.30
CA ILE A 393 -15.08 -8.62 3.14
C ILE A 393 -14.08 -7.94 2.21
N THR A 394 -13.05 -8.67 1.81
CA THR A 394 -11.97 -8.19 0.92
C THR A 394 -12.13 -8.72 -0.51
N GLY A 395 -12.95 -9.76 -0.69
CA GLY A 395 -13.22 -10.34 -1.99
C GLY A 395 -14.36 -11.35 -1.98
N ALA A 396 -15.01 -11.51 -3.13
CA ALA A 396 -15.96 -12.56 -3.38
C ALA A 396 -15.77 -13.08 -4.81
N SER A 397 -15.78 -14.41 -5.01
CA SER A 397 -15.58 -15.04 -6.31
C SER A 397 -16.43 -16.30 -6.47
N ILE A 398 -16.73 -16.66 -7.72
CA ILE A 398 -17.33 -17.95 -8.09
C ILE A 398 -16.19 -18.82 -8.62
N ASN A 399 -15.85 -19.88 -7.90
CA ASN A 399 -14.74 -20.76 -8.27
C ASN A 399 -15.11 -21.78 -9.35
N ASN A 400 -16.37 -22.24 -9.32
CA ASN A 400 -16.92 -23.21 -10.29
C ASN A 400 -18.44 -23.14 -10.28
N SER A 401 -19.11 -24.11 -10.94
CA SER A 401 -20.57 -24.14 -11.06
C SER A 401 -21.34 -24.38 -9.75
N HIS A 402 -20.67 -24.73 -8.67
CA HIS A 402 -21.31 -25.06 -7.39
C HIS A 402 -20.60 -24.43 -6.19
N GLU A 403 -19.63 -23.52 -6.40
CA GLU A 403 -18.79 -23.05 -5.31
C GLU A 403 -18.55 -21.54 -5.38
N ILE A 404 -18.79 -20.88 -4.25
CA ILE A 404 -18.51 -19.49 -4.00
C ILE A 404 -17.42 -19.40 -2.94
N ALA A 405 -16.48 -18.46 -3.11
CA ALA A 405 -15.46 -18.12 -2.13
C ALA A 405 -15.64 -16.68 -1.66
N ILE A 406 -15.55 -16.46 -0.35
CA ILE A 406 -15.60 -15.13 0.27
C ILE A 406 -14.36 -14.94 1.13
N GLU A 407 -13.59 -13.90 0.85
CA GLU A 407 -12.37 -13.56 1.58
C GLU A 407 -12.65 -12.42 2.56
N PHE A 408 -12.21 -12.58 3.80
CA PHE A 408 -12.29 -11.58 4.87
C PHE A 408 -10.92 -10.99 5.17
N ASN A 409 -10.88 -9.81 5.81
CA ASN A 409 -9.61 -9.19 6.26
C ASN A 409 -8.95 -9.97 7.40
N VAL A 410 -9.74 -10.60 8.27
CA VAL A 410 -9.30 -11.43 9.41
C VAL A 410 -10.19 -12.64 9.55
N GLU A 411 -9.84 -13.55 10.44
CA GLU A 411 -10.60 -14.78 10.70
C GLU A 411 -12.01 -14.45 11.24
N PRO A 412 -13.08 -14.88 10.53
CA PRO A 412 -14.45 -14.70 11.00
C PRO A 412 -14.79 -15.68 12.12
N ASN A 413 -15.83 -15.39 12.88
CA ASN A 413 -16.41 -16.34 13.82
C ASN A 413 -16.93 -17.57 13.07
N ASN A 414 -16.33 -18.72 13.33
CA ASN A 414 -16.57 -19.92 12.56
C ASN A 414 -18.05 -20.37 12.60
N SER A 415 -18.72 -20.27 13.72
CA SER A 415 -20.13 -20.68 13.85
C SER A 415 -21.08 -19.74 13.08
N GLU A 416 -20.75 -18.46 12.98
CA GLU A 416 -21.52 -17.48 12.21
C GLU A 416 -21.19 -17.60 10.72
N ALA A 417 -19.93 -17.77 10.34
CA ALA A 417 -19.49 -17.91 8.96
C ALA A 417 -19.88 -19.24 8.31
N THR A 418 -20.16 -20.29 9.10
CA THR A 418 -20.71 -21.54 8.57
C THR A 418 -22.24 -21.59 8.57
N ASN A 419 -22.91 -20.52 9.01
CA ASN A 419 -24.37 -20.44 8.99
C ASN A 419 -24.88 -19.89 7.65
N ALA A 420 -25.53 -20.74 6.85
CA ALA A 420 -26.07 -20.39 5.53
C ALA A 420 -27.05 -19.19 5.56
N ALA A 421 -27.74 -18.95 6.70
CA ALA A 421 -28.66 -17.81 6.85
C ALA A 421 -27.98 -16.44 6.79
N ASN A 422 -26.66 -16.39 6.93
CA ASN A 422 -25.86 -15.17 6.84
C ASN A 422 -25.47 -14.79 5.41
N TYR A 423 -25.91 -15.58 4.42
CA TYR A 423 -25.57 -15.37 3.02
C TYR A 423 -26.82 -15.32 2.14
N ALA A 424 -26.80 -14.46 1.14
CA ALA A 424 -27.77 -14.45 0.06
C ALA A 424 -27.06 -14.43 -1.29
N PHE A 425 -27.65 -15.07 -2.29
CA PHE A 425 -27.16 -15.14 -3.65
C PHE A 425 -28.28 -14.70 -4.58
N ASP A 426 -28.02 -13.67 -5.41
CA ASP A 426 -29.02 -13.02 -6.27
C ASP A 426 -30.31 -12.64 -5.54
N GLY A 427 -30.17 -12.10 -4.32
CA GLY A 427 -31.28 -11.64 -3.47
C GLY A 427 -32.07 -12.76 -2.79
N THR A 428 -31.68 -14.03 -2.93
CA THR A 428 -32.33 -15.16 -2.27
C THR A 428 -31.42 -15.83 -1.26
N ALA A 429 -32.00 -16.42 -0.19
CA ALA A 429 -31.22 -17.18 0.79
C ALA A 429 -30.49 -18.34 0.10
N ILE A 430 -29.23 -18.53 0.48
CA ILE A 430 -28.36 -19.50 -0.18
C ILE A 430 -28.73 -20.93 0.24
N ALA A 431 -28.89 -21.82 -0.73
CA ALA A 431 -29.10 -23.25 -0.50
C ALA A 431 -27.73 -23.97 -0.45
N ALA A 432 -26.97 -23.73 0.61
CA ALA A 432 -25.67 -24.35 0.77
C ALA A 432 -25.79 -25.80 1.18
N THR A 433 -25.00 -26.69 0.56
CA THR A 433 -24.81 -28.09 0.95
C THR A 433 -23.70 -28.26 1.98
N ASP A 434 -22.70 -27.35 1.95
CA ASP A 434 -21.61 -27.26 2.91
C ASP A 434 -21.05 -25.83 2.93
N ILE A 435 -20.59 -25.40 4.10
CA ILE A 435 -19.83 -24.14 4.25
C ILE A 435 -18.61 -24.45 5.11
N SER A 436 -17.44 -24.30 4.54
CA SER A 436 -16.15 -24.50 5.21
C SER A 436 -15.38 -23.20 5.34
N VAL A 437 -14.79 -22.97 6.52
CA VAL A 437 -13.97 -21.77 6.79
C VAL A 437 -12.53 -22.18 7.02
N TYR A 438 -11.62 -21.53 6.30
CA TYR A 438 -10.18 -21.74 6.38
C TYR A 438 -9.49 -20.40 6.63
N ASN A 439 -9.13 -20.13 7.89
CA ASN A 439 -8.63 -18.82 8.31
C ASN A 439 -9.62 -17.70 7.94
N ASN A 440 -9.24 -16.82 7.01
CA ASN A 440 -10.05 -15.70 6.53
C ASN A 440 -10.84 -15.99 5.25
N LEU A 441 -10.97 -17.26 4.83
CA LEU A 441 -11.65 -17.66 3.60
C LEU A 441 -12.85 -18.58 3.93
N ALA A 442 -14.05 -18.18 3.54
CA ALA A 442 -15.23 -19.05 3.55
C ALA A 442 -15.47 -19.62 2.15
N ILE A 443 -15.65 -20.94 2.06
CA ILE A 443 -16.00 -21.66 0.85
C ILE A 443 -17.41 -22.20 1.02
N ILE A 444 -18.32 -21.83 0.11
CA ILE A 444 -19.73 -22.18 0.13
C ILE A 444 -20.02 -23.09 -1.04
N SER A 445 -20.44 -24.33 -0.78
CA SER A 445 -20.86 -25.29 -1.78
C SER A 445 -22.39 -25.24 -1.94
N LEU A 446 -22.87 -25.22 -3.18
CA LEU A 446 -24.30 -25.15 -3.54
C LEU A 446 -24.81 -26.46 -4.13
N ALA A 447 -26.09 -26.75 -3.87
CA ALA A 447 -26.78 -27.90 -4.50
C ALA A 447 -27.02 -27.66 -5.99
N ASP A 448 -27.47 -26.45 -6.34
CA ASP A 448 -27.80 -26.08 -7.70
C ASP A 448 -26.59 -25.47 -8.41
N SER A 449 -26.56 -25.64 -9.73
CA SER A 449 -25.51 -25.01 -10.56
C SER A 449 -25.74 -23.51 -10.68
N ILE A 450 -24.71 -22.75 -10.45
CA ILE A 450 -24.68 -21.31 -10.73
C ILE A 450 -24.64 -21.13 -12.25
N ASP A 451 -25.46 -20.26 -12.81
CA ASP A 451 -25.43 -19.94 -14.23
C ASP A 451 -24.22 -19.09 -14.60
N TYR A 452 -23.89 -18.99 -15.89
CA TYR A 452 -22.86 -18.09 -16.35
C TYR A 452 -23.35 -16.63 -16.32
N GLY A 453 -22.47 -15.69 -15.96
CA GLY A 453 -22.78 -14.28 -15.92
C GLY A 453 -22.55 -13.63 -14.57
N ILE A 454 -23.06 -12.40 -14.43
CA ILE A 454 -22.89 -11.58 -13.21
C ILE A 454 -23.90 -12.02 -12.16
N HIS A 455 -23.40 -12.23 -10.95
CA HIS A 455 -24.16 -12.57 -9.76
C HIS A 455 -23.87 -11.60 -8.61
N THR A 456 -24.80 -11.55 -7.65
CA THR A 456 -24.67 -10.73 -6.45
C THR A 456 -24.61 -11.62 -5.22
N ILE A 457 -23.61 -11.39 -4.37
CA ILE A 457 -23.44 -12.09 -3.09
C ILE A 457 -23.63 -11.06 -1.98
N GLU A 458 -24.51 -11.35 -1.04
CA GLU A 458 -24.72 -10.56 0.18
C GLU A 458 -24.30 -11.38 1.39
N VAL A 459 -23.58 -10.73 2.33
CA VAL A 459 -23.11 -11.33 3.58
C VAL A 459 -23.54 -10.45 4.74
N LYS A 460 -24.08 -11.04 5.81
CA LYS A 460 -24.54 -10.32 7.00
C LYS A 460 -24.39 -11.15 8.28
N GLY A 461 -24.44 -10.48 9.42
CA GLY A 461 -24.53 -11.14 10.72
C GLY A 461 -23.33 -12.00 11.09
N ILE A 462 -22.16 -11.73 10.52
CA ILE A 462 -20.90 -12.40 10.84
C ILE A 462 -20.00 -11.41 11.58
N ARG A 463 -19.33 -11.86 12.64
CA ARG A 463 -18.32 -11.10 13.39
C ARG A 463 -16.94 -11.74 13.23
N THR A 464 -15.91 -11.07 13.70
CA THR A 464 -14.59 -11.71 13.86
C THR A 464 -14.63 -12.78 14.95
N ALA A 465 -13.64 -13.64 15.01
CA ALA A 465 -13.47 -14.61 16.10
C ALA A 465 -13.41 -13.93 17.49
N GLN A 466 -13.03 -12.66 17.57
CA GLN A 466 -12.95 -11.83 18.77
C GLN A 466 -14.21 -10.97 19.01
N GLY A 467 -15.23 -11.08 18.15
CA GLY A 467 -16.52 -10.38 18.30
C GLY A 467 -16.63 -9.03 17.56
N GLY A 468 -15.65 -8.64 16.73
CA GLY A 468 -15.71 -7.42 15.91
C GLY A 468 -16.80 -7.52 14.84
N GLU A 469 -17.63 -6.49 14.74
CA GLU A 469 -18.78 -6.45 13.83
C GLU A 469 -18.37 -6.39 12.36
N LEU A 470 -19.23 -6.92 11.46
CA LEU A 470 -19.07 -6.76 10.02
C LEU A 470 -19.38 -5.32 9.61
N VAL A 471 -18.40 -4.67 8.97
CA VAL A 471 -18.51 -3.28 8.51
C VAL A 471 -18.10 -3.14 7.04
N GLY A 472 -18.45 -2.02 6.42
CA GLY A 472 -18.13 -1.74 5.03
C GLY A 472 -19.14 -2.34 4.05
N GLU A 473 -18.69 -2.61 2.83
CA GLU A 473 -19.53 -3.21 1.79
C GLU A 473 -19.88 -4.65 2.13
N GLN A 474 -21.16 -4.99 2.04
CA GLN A 474 -21.70 -6.31 2.38
C GLN A 474 -22.34 -6.99 1.17
N THR A 475 -22.41 -6.30 0.04
CA THR A 475 -23.00 -6.81 -1.20
C THR A 475 -21.99 -6.70 -2.33
N PHE A 476 -21.61 -7.80 -2.93
CA PHE A 476 -20.55 -7.88 -3.93
C PHE A 476 -21.08 -8.43 -5.24
N LYS A 477 -20.70 -7.81 -6.35
CA LYS A 477 -20.87 -8.40 -7.68
C LYS A 477 -19.68 -9.30 -7.98
N THR A 478 -19.98 -10.48 -8.48
CA THR A 478 -19.00 -11.46 -8.97
C THR A 478 -19.46 -11.99 -10.32
N ILE A 479 -18.60 -12.68 -11.04
CA ILE A 479 -18.94 -13.24 -12.35
C ILE A 479 -18.54 -14.72 -12.43
N ARG A 480 -19.45 -15.55 -12.94
CA ARG A 480 -19.10 -16.89 -13.37
C ARG A 480 -18.66 -16.84 -14.82
N THR A 481 -17.36 -17.08 -15.05
CA THR A 481 -16.74 -17.17 -16.38
C THR A 481 -16.83 -18.56 -16.97
N VAL A 482 -16.59 -18.68 -18.27
CA VAL A 482 -16.52 -19.96 -18.98
C VAL A 482 -15.05 -20.37 -19.08
N ASP A 483 -14.76 -21.64 -18.81
CA ASP A 483 -13.40 -22.17 -18.97
C ASP A 483 -12.95 -22.08 -20.45
N LEU A 484 -11.71 -21.68 -20.67
CA LEU A 484 -11.10 -21.66 -22.00
C LEU A 484 -10.85 -23.12 -22.44
N ASP A 485 -11.69 -23.60 -23.33
CA ASP A 485 -11.56 -24.92 -23.93
C ASP A 485 -10.63 -24.91 -25.17
N LYS A 486 -10.54 -26.03 -25.86
CA LYS A 486 -9.66 -26.14 -27.04
C LYS A 486 -10.04 -25.13 -28.12
N PRO A 487 -9.07 -24.59 -28.91
CA PRO A 487 -9.34 -23.69 -30.01
C PRO A 487 -10.38 -24.21 -31.00
N GLN A 488 -11.29 -23.34 -31.47
CA GLN A 488 -12.27 -23.65 -32.51
C GLN A 488 -11.67 -23.38 -33.89
N THR A 489 -10.69 -24.16 -34.29
CA THR A 489 -9.96 -23.99 -35.56
C THR A 489 -10.71 -24.53 -36.78
N SER A 490 -11.85 -25.20 -36.61
CA SER A 490 -12.65 -25.78 -37.68
C SER A 490 -13.53 -24.78 -38.43
N PHE A 491 -13.69 -23.55 -37.93
CA PHE A 491 -14.52 -22.53 -38.54
C PHE A 491 -13.67 -21.59 -39.42
N LEU A 492 -14.27 -21.14 -40.53
CA LEU A 492 -13.64 -20.12 -41.36
C LEU A 492 -13.98 -18.75 -40.79
N VAL A 493 -12.96 -17.99 -40.38
CA VAL A 493 -13.14 -16.67 -39.78
C VAL A 493 -12.81 -15.60 -40.79
N THR A 494 -13.65 -14.57 -40.90
CA THR A 494 -13.47 -13.38 -41.73
C THR A 494 -13.82 -12.14 -40.91
N ALA A 495 -13.24 -11.00 -41.24
CA ALA A 495 -13.55 -9.72 -40.63
C ALA A 495 -13.52 -8.58 -41.64
N ILE A 496 -14.13 -7.45 -41.31
CA ILE A 496 -14.13 -6.23 -42.12
C ILE A 496 -12.70 -5.66 -42.31
N GLY A 497 -11.82 -5.92 -41.34
CA GLY A 497 -10.43 -5.47 -41.31
C GLY A 497 -9.73 -5.88 -40.02
N SER A 498 -8.46 -5.53 -39.92
CA SER A 498 -7.64 -5.74 -38.70
C SER A 498 -6.55 -4.68 -38.61
N GLN A 499 -6.24 -4.27 -37.40
CA GLN A 499 -5.03 -3.49 -37.09
C GLN A 499 -3.79 -4.34 -37.37
N GLU A 500 -2.73 -3.73 -37.88
CA GLU A 500 -1.44 -4.37 -38.05
C GLU A 500 -0.94 -4.99 -36.73
N GLY A 501 -0.53 -6.26 -36.75
CA GLY A 501 -0.10 -7.01 -35.57
C GLY A 501 -1.23 -7.61 -34.72
N ASN A 502 -2.50 -7.30 -35.02
CA ASN A 502 -3.67 -7.85 -34.28
C ASN A 502 -4.72 -8.42 -35.25
N PRO A 503 -4.40 -9.49 -36.01
CA PRO A 503 -5.27 -10.06 -37.04
C PRO A 503 -6.50 -10.76 -36.43
N TYR A 504 -7.58 -10.87 -37.21
CA TYR A 504 -8.80 -11.53 -36.80
C TYR A 504 -8.65 -13.03 -36.49
N THR A 505 -7.58 -13.66 -36.96
CA THR A 505 -7.29 -15.07 -36.68
C THR A 505 -6.97 -15.32 -35.20
N ASN A 506 -6.59 -14.28 -34.42
CA ASN A 506 -6.26 -14.40 -33.04
C ASN A 506 -7.47 -14.77 -32.15
N VAL A 507 -8.72 -14.47 -32.57
CA VAL A 507 -9.90 -14.76 -31.74
C VAL A 507 -10.27 -16.25 -31.62
N GLY A 508 -9.51 -17.13 -32.24
CA GLY A 508 -9.78 -18.57 -32.23
C GLY A 508 -8.56 -19.41 -31.87
N ASP A 509 -7.44 -18.80 -31.47
CA ASP A 509 -6.15 -19.48 -31.25
C ASP A 509 -6.01 -20.13 -29.86
N GLY A 510 -6.89 -19.80 -28.92
CA GLY A 510 -6.87 -20.32 -27.56
C GLY A 510 -5.91 -19.58 -26.63
N ASP A 511 -5.45 -18.38 -27.01
CA ASP A 511 -4.57 -17.52 -26.20
C ASP A 511 -5.24 -16.19 -25.87
N LEU A 512 -5.63 -15.98 -24.63
CA LEU A 512 -6.23 -14.74 -24.16
C LEU A 512 -5.27 -13.53 -24.17
N ASN A 513 -3.98 -13.72 -24.46
CA ASN A 513 -3.01 -12.65 -24.60
C ASN A 513 -2.92 -12.08 -26.01
N THR A 514 -3.44 -12.77 -27.01
CA THR A 514 -3.60 -12.28 -28.37
C THR A 514 -4.97 -11.64 -28.55
N ARG A 515 -5.20 -10.87 -29.62
CA ARG A 515 -6.51 -10.26 -29.90
C ARG A 515 -6.69 -9.93 -31.35
N TRP A 516 -7.92 -9.83 -31.81
CA TRP A 516 -8.28 -9.01 -32.94
C TRP A 516 -8.40 -7.55 -32.49
N SER A 517 -7.99 -6.59 -33.34
CA SER A 517 -8.27 -5.18 -33.10
C SER A 517 -8.70 -4.50 -34.39
N GLN A 518 -9.82 -3.76 -34.32
CA GLN A 518 -10.32 -2.90 -35.40
C GLN A 518 -11.00 -1.68 -34.80
N GLU A 519 -10.62 -0.48 -35.25
CA GLU A 519 -11.22 0.76 -34.79
C GLU A 519 -12.51 1.07 -35.56
N GLY A 520 -13.52 1.60 -34.87
CA GLY A 520 -14.76 2.11 -35.45
C GLY A 520 -16.00 1.45 -34.92
N TRP A 521 -17.14 2.10 -35.20
CA TRP A 521 -18.47 1.60 -34.89
C TRP A 521 -18.93 0.65 -36.00
N GLY A 522 -19.66 -0.42 -35.64
CA GLY A 522 -20.20 -1.37 -36.61
C GLY A 522 -19.15 -2.27 -37.25
N GLN A 523 -17.98 -2.41 -36.63
CA GLN A 523 -16.95 -3.31 -37.11
C GLN A 523 -17.36 -4.75 -36.84
N TRP A 524 -17.20 -5.65 -37.82
CA TRP A 524 -17.68 -7.01 -37.68
C TRP A 524 -16.59 -8.08 -37.86
N ILE A 525 -16.81 -9.20 -37.20
CA ILE A 525 -16.10 -10.45 -37.38
C ILE A 525 -17.13 -11.58 -37.54
N CYS A 526 -16.91 -12.48 -38.50
CA CYS A 526 -17.87 -13.51 -38.91
C CYS A 526 -17.22 -14.90 -38.92
N PHE A 527 -17.96 -15.88 -38.44
CA PHE A 527 -17.61 -17.29 -38.37
C PHE A 527 -18.52 -18.08 -39.34
N ASP A 528 -17.96 -18.79 -40.32
CA ASP A 528 -18.65 -19.80 -41.14
C ASP A 528 -18.39 -21.18 -40.55
N MET A 529 -19.43 -21.79 -40.03
CA MET A 529 -19.39 -23.16 -39.43
C MET A 529 -19.43 -24.26 -40.47
N THR A 530 -19.38 -23.89 -41.77
CA THR A 530 -19.42 -24.77 -42.96
C THR A 530 -20.73 -25.49 -43.18
N GLU A 531 -21.55 -25.73 -42.14
CA GLU A 531 -22.89 -26.30 -42.19
C GLU A 531 -23.78 -25.60 -41.12
N ALA A 532 -25.07 -25.67 -41.31
CA ALA A 532 -26.03 -25.11 -40.36
C ALA A 532 -26.05 -25.93 -39.06
N LYS A 533 -26.11 -25.26 -37.91
CA LYS A 533 -26.12 -25.82 -36.56
C LYS A 533 -27.11 -25.02 -35.68
N ASP A 534 -27.65 -25.66 -34.65
CA ASP A 534 -28.45 -24.97 -33.64
C ASP A 534 -27.56 -24.20 -32.68
N VAL A 535 -27.35 -22.90 -32.94
CA VAL A 535 -26.54 -22.02 -32.14
C VAL A 535 -27.35 -21.42 -31.00
N TYR A 536 -26.82 -21.43 -29.78
CA TYR A 536 -27.50 -20.95 -28.57
C TYR A 536 -26.72 -19.94 -27.74
N ALA A 537 -25.41 -19.78 -27.97
CA ALA A 537 -24.61 -18.78 -27.26
C ALA A 537 -23.31 -18.46 -28.01
N VAL A 538 -22.73 -17.33 -27.67
CA VAL A 538 -21.35 -16.95 -27.99
C VAL A 538 -20.64 -16.67 -26.68
N ASP A 539 -19.46 -17.29 -26.47
CA ASP A 539 -18.57 -16.97 -25.37
C ASP A 539 -17.47 -16.05 -25.88
N MET A 540 -17.23 -14.92 -25.21
CA MET A 540 -16.26 -13.90 -25.66
C MET A 540 -15.39 -13.43 -24.50
N ALA A 541 -14.11 -13.26 -24.76
CA ALA A 541 -13.15 -12.58 -23.88
C ALA A 541 -12.64 -11.30 -24.54
N PHE A 542 -12.25 -10.32 -23.74
CA PHE A 542 -11.88 -9.00 -24.24
C PHE A 542 -10.57 -8.50 -23.63
N TYR A 543 -9.75 -7.84 -24.42
CA TYR A 543 -8.54 -7.17 -23.98
C TYR A 543 -8.86 -6.05 -22.96
N ASN A 544 -8.26 -6.14 -21.75
CA ASN A 544 -8.62 -5.29 -20.60
C ASN A 544 -10.13 -5.33 -20.29
N GLY A 545 -10.79 -6.46 -20.47
CA GLY A 545 -12.19 -6.66 -20.16
C GLY A 545 -12.53 -6.56 -18.67
N ASP A 546 -11.51 -6.57 -17.80
CA ASP A 546 -11.59 -6.27 -16.37
C ASP A 546 -11.59 -4.75 -16.02
N LYS A 547 -11.41 -3.86 -17.02
CA LYS A 547 -11.27 -2.41 -16.85
C LYS A 547 -12.23 -1.60 -17.71
N ARG A 548 -12.89 -2.21 -18.68
CA ARG A 548 -13.81 -1.54 -19.62
C ARG A 548 -14.84 -2.52 -20.15
N GLN A 549 -16.02 -1.99 -20.47
CA GLN A 549 -17.12 -2.73 -21.10
C GLN A 549 -17.03 -2.60 -22.61
N PHE A 550 -17.35 -3.68 -23.34
CA PHE A 550 -17.42 -3.71 -24.79
C PHE A 550 -18.88 -3.82 -25.23
N TYR A 551 -19.24 -3.16 -26.34
CA TYR A 551 -20.58 -3.07 -26.89
C TYR A 551 -20.66 -3.80 -28.20
N PHE A 552 -21.69 -4.64 -28.41
CA PHE A 552 -21.82 -5.42 -29.63
C PHE A 552 -23.21 -6.00 -29.82
N ASN A 553 -23.50 -6.46 -31.04
CA ASN A 553 -24.66 -7.26 -31.37
C ASN A 553 -24.21 -8.63 -31.91
N ILE A 554 -25.06 -9.66 -31.78
CA ILE A 554 -24.85 -10.97 -32.36
C ILE A 554 -25.89 -11.18 -33.44
N GLU A 555 -25.42 -11.51 -34.65
CA GLU A 555 -26.26 -11.77 -35.81
C GLU A 555 -25.97 -13.15 -36.37
N THR A 556 -26.99 -13.81 -36.92
CA THR A 556 -26.90 -15.14 -37.49
C THR A 556 -27.49 -15.15 -38.92
N SER A 557 -27.01 -16.11 -39.74
CA SER A 557 -27.48 -16.30 -41.10
C SER A 557 -27.28 -17.75 -41.53
N VAL A 558 -28.13 -18.25 -42.44
CA VAL A 558 -27.97 -19.55 -43.11
C VAL A 558 -27.28 -19.39 -44.46
N ASP A 559 -27.33 -18.22 -45.08
CA ASP A 559 -26.90 -17.95 -46.48
C ASP A 559 -25.85 -16.86 -46.63
N SER A 560 -25.42 -16.20 -45.53
CA SER A 560 -24.51 -15.03 -45.50
C SER A 560 -25.07 -13.75 -46.16
N ILE A 561 -26.31 -13.75 -46.59
CA ILE A 561 -26.98 -12.62 -47.28
C ILE A 561 -28.04 -12.03 -46.34
N SER A 562 -28.89 -12.89 -45.81
CA SER A 562 -30.01 -12.51 -44.91
C SER A 562 -29.59 -12.70 -43.47
N TRP A 563 -29.49 -11.60 -42.73
CA TRP A 563 -29.04 -11.61 -41.33
C TRP A 563 -30.16 -11.34 -40.37
N GLN A 564 -30.19 -12.13 -39.28
CA GLN A 564 -31.08 -11.95 -38.15
C GLN A 564 -30.26 -11.56 -36.91
N THR A 565 -30.61 -10.45 -36.27
CA THR A 565 -30.06 -10.12 -34.96
C THR A 565 -30.69 -10.99 -33.89
N VAL A 566 -29.90 -11.83 -33.23
CA VAL A 566 -30.34 -12.75 -32.17
C VAL A 566 -30.03 -12.26 -30.77
N ALA A 567 -29.07 -11.31 -30.65
CA ALA A 567 -28.80 -10.59 -29.41
C ALA A 567 -28.39 -9.16 -29.76
N GLU A 568 -29.11 -8.17 -29.24
CA GLU A 568 -28.92 -6.75 -29.53
C GLU A 568 -28.48 -5.98 -28.28
N ASN A 569 -27.62 -4.96 -28.46
CA ASN A 569 -27.14 -4.08 -27.41
C ASN A 569 -26.45 -4.83 -26.25
N MET A 570 -25.71 -5.85 -26.59
CA MET A 570 -24.96 -6.64 -25.61
C MET A 570 -23.81 -5.82 -25.05
N VAL A 571 -23.57 -6.02 -23.75
CA VAL A 571 -22.49 -5.33 -23.03
C VAL A 571 -21.71 -6.35 -22.23
N SER A 572 -20.37 -6.36 -22.35
CA SER A 572 -19.52 -7.20 -21.50
C SER A 572 -19.54 -6.70 -20.05
N SER A 573 -19.22 -7.57 -19.09
CA SER A 573 -19.30 -7.26 -17.67
C SER A 573 -18.40 -6.08 -17.24
N GLY A 574 -17.24 -5.93 -17.87
CA GLY A 574 -16.18 -5.03 -17.39
C GLY A 574 -15.42 -5.56 -16.16
N MET A 575 -15.58 -6.86 -15.83
CA MET A 575 -15.09 -7.47 -14.59
C MET A 575 -14.04 -8.56 -14.80
N THR A 576 -13.84 -9.03 -16.04
CA THR A 576 -12.96 -10.15 -16.33
C THR A 576 -12.25 -10.02 -17.69
N THR A 577 -11.11 -10.67 -17.83
CA THR A 577 -10.44 -10.94 -19.12
C THR A 577 -10.67 -12.38 -19.61
N GLU A 578 -11.44 -13.17 -18.89
CA GLU A 578 -11.81 -14.52 -19.25
C GLU A 578 -13.10 -14.54 -20.09
N LEU A 579 -13.49 -15.73 -20.60
CA LEU A 579 -14.69 -15.88 -21.43
C LEU A 579 -15.98 -15.63 -20.63
N GLU A 580 -16.78 -14.70 -21.14
CA GLU A 580 -18.17 -14.44 -20.69
C GLU A 580 -19.14 -15.09 -21.67
N ARG A 581 -20.24 -15.68 -21.17
CA ARG A 581 -21.29 -16.27 -22.00
C ARG A 581 -22.41 -15.30 -22.33
N PHE A 582 -22.70 -15.15 -23.61
CA PHE A 582 -23.82 -14.39 -24.15
C PHE A 582 -24.80 -15.35 -24.83
N ALA A 583 -25.80 -15.79 -24.05
CA ALA A 583 -26.80 -16.76 -24.47
C ALA A 583 -28.01 -16.08 -25.13
N PHE A 584 -28.62 -16.76 -26.08
CA PHE A 584 -29.84 -16.37 -26.76
C PHE A 584 -30.72 -17.60 -27.09
N THR A 585 -31.95 -17.37 -27.52
CA THR A 585 -32.83 -18.47 -27.95
C THR A 585 -32.16 -19.24 -29.09
N PRO A 586 -32.07 -20.58 -29.01
CA PRO A 586 -31.43 -21.37 -30.07
C PRO A 586 -31.99 -21.08 -31.45
N VAL A 587 -31.10 -20.92 -32.43
CA VAL A 587 -31.47 -20.63 -33.82
C VAL A 587 -30.58 -21.44 -34.77
N GLU A 588 -31.19 -21.98 -35.85
CA GLU A 588 -30.45 -22.65 -36.92
C GLU A 588 -29.65 -21.63 -37.70
N ALA A 589 -28.33 -21.76 -37.74
CA ALA A 589 -27.44 -20.85 -38.46
C ALA A 589 -26.20 -21.59 -38.94
N ARG A 590 -25.70 -21.17 -40.13
CA ARG A 590 -24.36 -21.52 -40.63
C ARG A 590 -23.34 -20.42 -40.30
N PHE A 591 -23.78 -19.17 -40.31
CA PHE A 591 -22.91 -18.02 -40.07
C PHE A 591 -23.30 -17.32 -38.79
N VAL A 592 -22.29 -16.96 -37.97
CA VAL A 592 -22.45 -16.11 -36.81
C VAL A 592 -21.55 -14.90 -36.95
N ARG A 593 -22.13 -13.70 -36.86
CA ARG A 593 -21.42 -12.44 -36.97
C ARG A 593 -21.54 -11.65 -35.69
N ILE A 594 -20.43 -11.16 -35.18
CA ILE A 594 -20.37 -10.22 -34.05
C ILE A 594 -20.15 -8.84 -34.65
N VAL A 595 -21.12 -7.93 -34.42
CA VAL A 595 -21.02 -6.53 -34.85
C VAL A 595 -20.62 -5.70 -33.64
N CYS A 596 -19.37 -5.23 -33.62
CA CYS A 596 -18.75 -4.58 -32.49
C CYS A 596 -18.87 -3.06 -32.59
N ASN A 597 -19.16 -2.40 -31.46
CA ASN A 597 -19.51 -0.99 -31.34
C ASN A 597 -18.58 -0.22 -30.37
N GLY A 598 -17.31 -0.62 -30.29
CA GLY A 598 -16.34 0.01 -29.40
C GLY A 598 -16.44 -0.47 -27.96
N ASN A 599 -15.93 0.35 -27.05
CA ASN A 599 -15.93 0.07 -25.61
C ASN A 599 -16.18 1.35 -24.82
N SER A 600 -16.31 1.25 -23.49
CA SER A 600 -16.62 2.36 -22.60
C SER A 600 -15.57 3.49 -22.55
N GLN A 601 -14.40 3.31 -23.19
CA GLN A 601 -13.31 4.29 -23.21
C GLN A 601 -13.03 4.86 -24.61
N ASN A 602 -13.26 4.07 -25.68
CA ASN A 602 -12.94 4.46 -27.06
C ASN A 602 -13.66 3.57 -28.08
N TYR A 603 -13.40 3.79 -29.39
CA TYR A 603 -14.00 3.03 -30.50
C TYR A 603 -13.23 1.78 -30.91
N TRP A 604 -12.20 1.35 -30.17
CA TRP A 604 -11.48 0.13 -30.44
C TRP A 604 -12.26 -1.11 -30.02
N ASN A 605 -12.38 -2.06 -30.96
CA ASN A 605 -12.97 -3.38 -30.76
C ASN A 605 -11.82 -4.37 -30.59
N SER A 606 -11.74 -5.07 -29.45
CA SER A 606 -10.56 -5.88 -29.13
C SER A 606 -10.93 -7.17 -28.40
N PRO A 607 -11.74 -8.08 -28.99
CA PRO A 607 -11.91 -9.42 -28.44
C PRO A 607 -10.59 -10.20 -28.52
N THR A 608 -10.30 -10.94 -27.45
CA THR A 608 -9.12 -11.84 -27.39
C THR A 608 -9.50 -13.23 -27.82
N GLU A 609 -10.71 -13.69 -27.50
CA GLU A 609 -11.18 -15.00 -27.89
C GLU A 609 -12.69 -15.00 -28.13
N ILE A 610 -13.17 -15.79 -29.09
CA ILE A 610 -14.59 -15.96 -29.41
C ILE A 610 -14.86 -17.45 -29.64
N ARG A 611 -15.90 -17.98 -28.99
CA ARG A 611 -16.36 -19.37 -29.10
C ARG A 611 -17.84 -19.41 -29.45
N ILE A 612 -18.19 -20.07 -30.55
CA ILE A 612 -19.60 -20.30 -30.93
C ILE A 612 -20.08 -21.57 -30.26
N ARG A 613 -21.19 -21.48 -29.53
CA ARG A 613 -21.81 -22.63 -28.84
C ARG A 613 -23.05 -23.10 -29.60
N TYR A 614 -23.04 -24.39 -29.94
CA TYR A 614 -24.12 -25.01 -30.69
C TYR A 614 -24.36 -26.45 -30.18
N SER A 615 -25.59 -26.93 -30.36
CA SER A 615 -25.93 -28.34 -30.14
C SER A 615 -25.62 -29.18 -31.39
N SER A 616 -24.98 -30.35 -31.20
CA SER A 616 -24.87 -31.30 -32.26
C SER A 616 -26.25 -31.96 -32.51
N PRO A 617 -26.68 -32.20 -33.74
CA PRO A 617 -27.89 -32.96 -33.98
C PRO A 617 -27.76 -34.34 -33.33
N THR A 618 -28.62 -34.58 -32.38
CA THR A 618 -28.78 -35.71 -31.46
C THR A 618 -28.21 -37.06 -31.88
N SER A 619 -27.26 -37.56 -31.10
CA SER A 619 -27.34 -38.93 -30.61
C SER A 619 -28.01 -38.90 -29.23
N ILE A 620 -29.20 -39.53 -29.09
CA ILE A 620 -29.82 -39.83 -27.82
C ILE A 620 -28.93 -40.89 -27.15
N GLU A 621 -27.92 -40.47 -26.43
CA GLU A 621 -27.28 -41.35 -25.45
C GLU A 621 -27.74 -40.87 -24.07
N ASN A 622 -28.53 -41.75 -23.44
CA ASN A 622 -28.74 -41.74 -22.00
C ASN A 622 -27.39 -41.83 -21.30
N LEU A 623 -26.76 -40.69 -21.05
CA LEU A 623 -25.64 -40.61 -20.13
C LEU A 623 -26.21 -40.75 -18.70
N ALA A 624 -26.26 -42.00 -18.22
CA ALA A 624 -26.20 -42.22 -16.80
C ALA A 624 -24.97 -41.52 -16.25
N ARG A 625 -25.18 -40.46 -15.48
CA ARG A 625 -24.11 -39.74 -14.77
C ARG A 625 -23.33 -40.74 -13.93
N PRO A 626 -22.01 -40.87 -14.08
CA PRO A 626 -21.22 -41.47 -13.03
C PRO A 626 -21.36 -40.58 -11.80
N ALA A 627 -21.81 -41.17 -10.71
CA ALA A 627 -21.73 -40.49 -9.40
C ALA A 627 -20.26 -40.24 -9.10
N TYR A 628 -19.82 -39.00 -9.33
CA TYR A 628 -18.55 -38.53 -8.79
C TYR A 628 -18.73 -38.41 -7.28
N SER A 629 -18.06 -39.28 -6.55
CA SER A 629 -17.87 -39.11 -5.12
C SER A 629 -17.09 -37.83 -4.90
N SER A 630 -17.70 -36.86 -4.23
CA SER A 630 -17.08 -35.62 -3.81
C SER A 630 -16.05 -35.86 -2.71
N SER A 631 -14.81 -36.21 -3.10
CA SER A 631 -13.68 -36.05 -2.22
C SER A 631 -12.86 -34.87 -2.82
N SER A 632 -13.03 -33.68 -2.29
CA SER A 632 -12.15 -32.55 -2.57
C SER A 632 -10.77 -32.86 -1.99
N ALA A 633 -9.91 -33.49 -2.77
CA ALA A 633 -8.55 -33.78 -2.38
C ALA A 633 -7.72 -32.50 -2.55
N ALA A 634 -7.21 -31.96 -1.45
CA ALA A 634 -6.21 -30.91 -1.47
C ALA A 634 -4.81 -31.52 -1.61
N TYR A 635 -3.93 -30.86 -2.37
CA TYR A 635 -2.57 -31.32 -2.63
C TYR A 635 -1.58 -30.19 -2.33
N ASP A 636 -0.37 -30.55 -1.87
CA ASP A 636 0.77 -29.60 -1.81
C ASP A 636 1.39 -29.37 -3.20
N LEU A 637 2.35 -28.46 -3.28
CA LEU A 637 3.06 -28.14 -4.53
C LEU A 637 3.87 -29.32 -5.12
N GLN A 638 4.11 -30.37 -4.33
CA GLN A 638 4.77 -31.61 -4.74
C GLN A 638 3.78 -32.70 -5.14
N GLY A 639 2.46 -32.39 -5.18
CA GLY A 639 1.40 -33.32 -5.58
C GLY A 639 1.03 -34.35 -4.51
N ARG A 640 1.39 -34.15 -3.24
CA ARG A 640 1.03 -35.05 -2.14
C ARG A 640 -0.35 -34.68 -1.61
N SER A 641 -1.23 -35.65 -1.44
CA SER A 641 -2.58 -35.46 -0.91
C SER A 641 -2.57 -35.04 0.57
N LEU A 642 -3.33 -33.98 0.88
CA LEU A 642 -3.48 -33.42 2.22
C LEU A 642 -4.72 -33.97 2.97
N ASN A 643 -5.25 -35.12 2.55
CA ASN A 643 -6.54 -35.68 3.00
C ASN A 643 -6.65 -36.00 4.51
N ASN A 644 -5.63 -35.76 5.34
CA ASN A 644 -5.68 -36.00 6.78
C ASN A 644 -5.05 -34.86 7.64
N CYS A 645 -4.76 -33.70 7.09
CA CYS A 645 -4.06 -32.66 7.83
C CYS A 645 -4.93 -31.42 8.10
N LYS A 646 -5.94 -31.55 8.97
CA LYS A 646 -6.61 -30.37 9.57
C LYS A 646 -5.70 -29.55 10.50
N SER A 647 -4.45 -29.97 10.72
CA SER A 647 -3.53 -29.33 11.69
C SER A 647 -2.16 -28.89 11.16
N GLU A 648 -1.79 -29.17 9.90
CA GLU A 648 -0.40 -28.95 9.45
C GLU A 648 -0.19 -27.95 8.32
N ALA A 649 -1.23 -27.40 7.70
CA ALA A 649 -1.07 -26.34 6.69
C ALA A 649 -0.82 -24.99 7.37
N LYS A 650 0.38 -24.79 7.92
CA LYS A 650 0.73 -23.58 8.67
C LYS A 650 1.15 -22.41 7.77
N HIS A 651 1.47 -22.56 6.55
CA HIS A 651 1.72 -21.52 5.51
C HIS A 651 2.01 -22.24 4.20
N GLY A 652 1.49 -21.77 3.08
CA GLY A 652 1.90 -22.27 1.79
C GLY A 652 0.85 -22.13 0.70
N ILE A 653 1.21 -22.61 -0.48
CA ILE A 653 0.33 -22.70 -1.62
C ILE A 653 -0.22 -24.13 -1.65
N VAL A 654 -1.54 -24.25 -1.66
CA VAL A 654 -2.23 -25.54 -1.86
C VAL A 654 -2.94 -25.54 -3.22
N ILE A 655 -3.08 -26.71 -3.81
CA ILE A 655 -3.83 -26.90 -5.05
C ILE A 655 -5.14 -27.60 -4.68
N ILE A 656 -6.25 -26.90 -4.86
CA ILE A 656 -7.59 -27.46 -4.67
C ILE A 656 -8.30 -27.40 -6.03
N ASN A 657 -8.81 -28.52 -6.51
CA ASN A 657 -9.48 -28.65 -7.80
C ASN A 657 -8.67 -28.06 -8.99
N GLY A 658 -7.33 -28.26 -8.95
CA GLY A 658 -6.42 -27.79 -10.01
C GLY A 658 -6.07 -26.31 -9.94
N LYS A 659 -6.64 -25.54 -9.03
CA LYS A 659 -6.31 -24.11 -8.82
C LYS A 659 -5.36 -23.92 -7.65
N LYS A 660 -4.43 -22.97 -7.80
CA LYS A 660 -3.42 -22.60 -6.82
C LYS A 660 -4.02 -21.62 -5.80
N ILE A 661 -4.15 -22.04 -4.54
CA ILE A 661 -4.65 -21.20 -3.44
C ILE A 661 -3.49 -20.90 -2.49
N ILE A 662 -3.32 -19.63 -2.13
CA ILE A 662 -2.31 -19.20 -1.17
C ILE A 662 -2.96 -19.18 0.22
N VAL A 663 -2.56 -20.10 1.09
CA VAL A 663 -2.96 -20.11 2.51
C VAL A 663 -1.98 -19.23 3.26
N ARG A 664 -2.46 -18.10 3.79
CA ARG A 664 -1.72 -17.17 4.63
C ARG A 664 -2.19 -17.34 6.07
N LYS A 665 -1.24 -17.37 7.01
CA LYS A 665 -1.52 -17.32 8.45
C LYS A 665 -1.53 -15.88 8.92
#